data_8d04ffb936c93c77e6bf7cf35f0fcf7b
#
_entry.id   8d04ffb936c93c77e6bf7cf35f0fcf7b
#
_cell.length_a   1.000
_cell.length_b   1.000
_cell.length_c   1.000
_cell.angle_alpha   90.00
_cell.angle_beta   90.00
_cell.angle_gamma   90.00
#
_symmetry.space_group_name_H-M   'P 1'
#
loop_
_entity.id
_entity.type
_entity.pdbx_description
1 polymer ?
#
loop_
_entity_poly.entity_id
_entity_poly.type
_entity_poly.pdbx_seq_one_letter_code
_entity_poly.pdbx_strand_id
1 'polypeptide(L)'
;MCILQFCAQRYVLFAKKETIMNNWRIISLLLTAVLLAMKAAAGPVRNPEATYTQPDGTSFNVTVTGDEWMRLRKTADGCAIVKGEDGWWYYGTYNSEGRLHNSGYAVGKSVPSDVISASRQIPYRAISEKAAKYRAVNNGTPSITKSLRRQYAPTRSGEGTIVKKGIVLLVEFSDTKFQYSKKDFENMLNSKGYNRIGSAKDYYEEQFGENWEFSFDVSDIITLNWPAKHYGENDADGQDIKPWDMIAEACDKAYEMGIDFTQYDQDGDDIVDNVYVFYAGKSEAEHSEETDLIWPHSYYIYSGERINCVYDGKRVDRYACSAEIYGTRSLTGIGSFCHEYGHTLGLVDLYDTDYDENGGWAAGTWNDTSLMDGGSYNNDSATPPYFNCIEREMLGITEPISLETGKSYTLAPIHSSNICYRLDSEKEGEYYLFECRSNDGWDKYIGGKGMLVYHIDKIKKEKVGIYELTTWEWNTVNATQSHQCADLIEADGRSDNIQSMSQLYMDIRGIFFPQTKATSLEDIKWWYSPATDINITGITLSGGNISFNVTKAADVVEVAKITHVSFTTFPDAAIIMFEKNNPELAGKPEVGWRPSGSEDEYSNAEVVEYAKGKYACKLTNLSSGHVSYEALIMFKEDNGNPSSYKLSFMTKRNSAVSWPYLYISDNQIARGTGLPLHIVNSSEAKEISWEYNDTAFSPGKNFHFYPETSGVLKAIVTWEDGSNDIIIKKIEVEE
;
A
#
# COMPACT_ATOMS: atom_id res chain seq x y z
N MET A 1 -43.70 34.43 -36.68
CA MET A 1 -43.98 34.04 -35.26
C MET A 1 -43.46 32.66 -34.90
N CYS A 2 -43.44 31.66 -35.79
CA CYS A 2 -42.89 30.31 -35.48
C CYS A 2 -41.39 30.19 -35.26
N ILE A 3 -40.58 31.04 -35.92
CA ILE A 3 -39.11 30.96 -35.83
C ILE A 3 -38.56 31.45 -34.48
N LEU A 4 -39.20 32.44 -33.89
CA LEU A 4 -38.83 33.00 -32.57
C LEU A 4 -39.18 32.02 -31.42
N GLN A 5 -40.22 31.19 -31.56
CA GLN A 5 -40.57 30.17 -30.56
C GLN A 5 -39.61 28.98 -30.57
N PHE A 6 -39.06 28.62 -31.73
CA PHE A 6 -38.09 27.55 -31.85
C PHE A 6 -36.68 27.92 -31.30
N CYS A 7 -36.28 29.20 -31.47
CA CYS A 7 -35.03 29.71 -30.88
C CYS A 7 -35.14 29.83 -29.35
N ALA A 8 -36.29 30.25 -28.80
CA ALA A 8 -36.47 30.36 -27.37
C ALA A 8 -36.46 28.99 -26.68
N GLN A 9 -37.09 27.97 -27.30
CA GLN A 9 -37.04 26.59 -26.75
C GLN A 9 -35.64 25.96 -26.79
N ARG A 10 -34.84 26.24 -27.82
CA ARG A 10 -33.45 25.79 -27.88
C ARG A 10 -32.57 26.49 -26.83
N TYR A 11 -32.79 27.77 -26.57
CA TYR A 11 -32.03 28.54 -25.58
C TYR A 11 -32.31 28.03 -24.13
N VAL A 12 -33.61 27.74 -23.86
CA VAL A 12 -34.02 27.18 -22.55
C VAL A 12 -33.49 25.75 -22.35
N LEU A 13 -33.42 24.92 -23.41
CA LEU A 13 -32.80 23.60 -23.34
C LEU A 13 -31.28 23.66 -23.17
N PHE A 14 -30.62 24.64 -23.81
CA PHE A 14 -29.14 24.83 -23.66
C PHE A 14 -28.82 25.32 -22.24
N ALA A 15 -29.55 26.32 -21.73
CA ALA A 15 -29.37 26.82 -20.37
C ALA A 15 -29.63 25.76 -19.30
N LYS A 16 -30.68 24.91 -19.49
CA LYS A 16 -30.92 23.75 -18.60
C LYS A 16 -29.81 22.73 -18.67
N LYS A 17 -29.20 22.48 -19.83
CA LYS A 17 -28.10 21.54 -19.99
C LYS A 17 -26.81 22.04 -19.34
N GLU A 18 -26.50 23.33 -19.45
CA GLU A 18 -25.36 23.96 -18.74
C GLU A 18 -25.58 23.97 -17.22
N THR A 19 -26.78 24.27 -16.75
CA THR A 19 -27.09 24.26 -15.32
C THR A 19 -26.99 22.83 -14.75
N ILE A 20 -27.46 21.81 -15.49
CA ILE A 20 -27.33 20.41 -15.10
C ILE A 20 -25.86 19.98 -15.11
N MET A 21 -25.08 20.33 -16.16
CA MET A 21 -23.65 20.00 -16.22
C MET A 21 -22.84 20.71 -15.13
N ASN A 22 -23.15 21.96 -14.81
CA ASN A 22 -22.49 22.66 -13.71
C ASN A 22 -22.87 22.09 -12.36
N ASN A 23 -24.12 21.67 -12.14
CA ASN A 23 -24.51 20.97 -10.93
C ASN A 23 -23.85 19.59 -10.81
N TRP A 24 -23.68 18.85 -11.91
CA TRP A 24 -22.93 17.59 -11.91
C TRP A 24 -21.42 17.79 -11.67
N ARG A 25 -20.84 18.88 -12.19
CA ARG A 25 -19.46 19.26 -11.88
C ARG A 25 -19.28 19.68 -10.43
N ILE A 26 -20.23 20.43 -9.87
CA ILE A 26 -20.24 20.83 -8.46
C ILE A 26 -20.47 19.59 -7.56
N ILE A 27 -21.37 18.69 -7.93
CA ILE A 27 -21.62 17.43 -7.21
C ILE A 27 -20.41 16.50 -7.36
N SER A 28 -19.77 16.43 -8.51
CA SER A 28 -18.53 15.66 -8.71
C SER A 28 -17.36 16.26 -7.93
N LEU A 29 -17.21 17.59 -7.90
CA LEU A 29 -16.22 18.29 -7.08
C LEU A 29 -16.50 18.15 -5.58
N LEU A 30 -17.76 18.19 -5.17
CA LEU A 30 -18.18 17.93 -3.78
C LEU A 30 -18.00 16.45 -3.40
N LEU A 31 -18.29 15.51 -4.30
CA LEU A 31 -18.00 14.07 -4.09
C LEU A 31 -16.49 13.81 -4.08
N THR A 32 -15.71 14.46 -4.92
CA THR A 32 -14.24 14.36 -4.89
C THR A 32 -13.66 15.03 -3.64
N ALA A 33 -14.20 16.15 -3.20
CA ALA A 33 -13.81 16.80 -1.95
C ALA A 33 -14.24 16.02 -0.69
N VAL A 34 -15.36 15.29 -0.75
CA VAL A 34 -15.83 14.40 0.33
C VAL A 34 -15.05 13.08 0.34
N LEU A 35 -14.48 12.64 -0.80
CA LEU A 35 -13.61 11.46 -0.89
C LEU A 35 -12.15 11.77 -0.53
N LEU A 36 -11.76 13.05 -0.43
CA LEU A 36 -10.44 13.50 -0.01
C LEU A 36 -10.36 13.89 1.48
N ALA A 37 -11.46 13.81 2.22
CA ALA A 37 -11.45 14.08 3.64
C ALA A 37 -11.43 12.75 4.42
N MET A 38 -10.37 12.62 5.23
CA MET A 38 -10.29 11.85 6.46
C MET A 38 -9.73 10.43 6.38
N LYS A 39 -8.50 10.32 6.79
CA LYS A 39 -7.91 9.07 7.31
C LYS A 39 -6.82 9.46 8.30
N ALA A 40 -6.95 9.12 9.52
CA ALA A 40 -5.84 9.05 10.46
C ALA A 40 -6.13 8.11 11.63
N ALA A 41 -5.10 7.52 12.10
CA ALA A 41 -4.94 6.81 13.34
C ALA A 41 -3.43 6.78 13.63
N ALA A 42 -2.98 6.23 14.74
CA ALA A 42 -1.58 6.21 15.17
C ALA A 42 -0.61 5.79 14.04
N GLY A 43 0.54 6.46 13.98
CA GLY A 43 1.54 6.33 12.92
C GLY A 43 1.76 7.64 12.15
N PRO A 44 2.45 7.63 11.01
CA PRO A 44 2.78 8.84 10.26
C PRO A 44 1.53 9.59 9.77
N VAL A 45 1.61 10.91 9.71
CA VAL A 45 0.52 11.74 9.14
C VAL A 45 0.21 11.29 7.72
N ARG A 46 -0.99 10.77 7.49
CA ARG A 46 -1.40 10.27 6.18
C ARG A 46 -1.95 11.33 5.23
N ASN A 47 -2.51 12.42 5.76
CA ASN A 47 -2.99 13.56 4.98
C ASN A 47 -2.03 14.73 5.18
N PRO A 48 -0.93 14.79 4.42
CA PRO A 48 0.02 15.86 4.56
C PRO A 48 -0.54 17.23 4.15
N GLU A 49 -1.66 17.28 3.43
CA GLU A 49 -2.29 18.53 2.99
C GLU A 49 -3.51 18.86 3.83
N ALA A 50 -3.45 19.94 4.59
CA ALA A 50 -4.54 20.46 5.40
C ALA A 50 -4.82 21.94 5.08
N THR A 51 -6.01 22.40 5.40
CA THR A 51 -6.35 23.83 5.31
C THR A 51 -6.56 24.38 6.72
N TYR A 52 -5.69 25.27 7.13
CA TYR A 52 -5.78 25.92 8.43
C TYR A 52 -6.48 27.27 8.30
N THR A 53 -7.15 27.68 9.37
CA THR A 53 -7.90 28.94 9.39
C THR A 53 -7.43 29.81 10.56
N GLN A 54 -7.14 31.07 10.26
CA GLN A 54 -6.80 32.11 11.23
C GLN A 54 -8.04 32.53 12.03
N PRO A 55 -7.91 33.10 13.23
CA PRO A 55 -9.04 33.61 13.99
C PRO A 55 -9.90 34.67 13.28
N ASP A 56 -9.37 35.36 12.27
CA ASP A 56 -10.11 36.31 11.46
C ASP A 56 -10.85 35.67 10.25
N GLY A 57 -10.80 34.32 10.13
CA GLY A 57 -11.41 33.58 9.03
C GLY A 57 -10.55 33.42 7.77
N THR A 58 -9.34 33.98 7.75
CA THR A 58 -8.41 33.78 6.63
C THR A 58 -7.92 32.33 6.61
N SER A 59 -8.05 31.61 5.49
CA SER A 59 -7.60 30.23 5.35
C SER A 59 -6.35 30.14 4.47
N PHE A 60 -5.51 29.13 4.75
CA PHE A 60 -4.30 28.83 4.00
C PHE A 60 -3.96 27.34 4.03
N ASN A 61 -3.28 26.86 2.99
CA ASN A 61 -2.90 25.44 2.88
C ASN A 61 -1.62 25.16 3.63
N VAL A 62 -1.59 24.03 4.29
CA VAL A 62 -0.49 23.55 5.11
C VAL A 62 -0.15 22.12 4.71
N THR A 63 1.14 21.82 4.63
CA THR A 63 1.64 20.45 4.60
C THR A 63 2.09 20.06 6.00
N VAL A 64 1.58 18.95 6.50
CA VAL A 64 1.96 18.36 7.79
C VAL A 64 2.69 17.07 7.54
N THR A 65 3.84 16.88 8.17
CA THR A 65 4.59 15.62 8.17
C THR A 65 5.00 15.28 9.59
N GLY A 66 5.12 14.01 9.90
CA GLY A 66 5.55 13.55 11.21
C GLY A 66 4.67 12.46 11.80
N ASP A 67 5.00 12.12 13.03
CA ASP A 67 4.39 11.10 13.86
C ASP A 67 4.36 11.60 15.33
N GLU A 68 4.22 10.67 16.29
CA GLU A 68 4.28 10.98 17.72
C GLU A 68 5.65 11.49 18.20
N TRP A 69 6.73 11.28 17.38
CA TRP A 69 8.09 11.67 17.73
C TRP A 69 8.51 13.03 17.16
N MET A 70 7.92 13.42 16.03
CA MET A 70 8.28 14.63 15.30
C MET A 70 7.09 15.17 14.51
N ARG A 71 6.82 16.46 14.59
CA ARG A 71 5.72 17.12 13.87
C ARG A 71 6.23 18.37 13.17
N LEU A 72 6.11 18.41 11.85
CA LEU A 72 6.52 19.53 11.02
C LEU A 72 5.33 20.06 10.21
N ARG A 73 5.02 21.33 10.38
CA ARG A 73 3.95 22.04 9.65
C ARG A 73 4.55 23.10 8.76
N LYS A 74 4.23 23.08 7.48
CA LYS A 74 4.72 24.04 6.49
C LYS A 74 3.59 24.60 5.65
N THR A 75 3.67 25.89 5.29
CA THR A 75 2.81 26.48 4.26
C THR A 75 3.10 25.86 2.90
N ALA A 76 2.19 26.03 1.93
CA ALA A 76 2.37 25.52 0.56
C ALA A 76 3.66 26.01 -0.13
N ASP A 77 4.21 27.13 0.29
CA ASP A 77 5.48 27.69 -0.19
C ASP A 77 6.70 27.28 0.65
N GLY A 78 6.52 26.30 1.56
CA GLY A 78 7.61 25.65 2.31
C GLY A 78 8.06 26.37 3.56
N CYS A 79 7.33 27.37 4.06
CA CYS A 79 7.66 28.05 5.31
C CYS A 79 7.16 27.28 6.53
N ALA A 80 8.01 27.04 7.51
CA ALA A 80 7.59 26.51 8.80
C ALA A 80 6.59 27.43 9.51
N ILE A 81 5.63 26.85 10.22
CA ILE A 81 4.61 27.59 10.97
C ILE A 81 4.44 27.05 12.39
N VAL A 82 3.99 27.94 13.28
CA VAL A 82 3.72 27.62 14.68
C VAL A 82 2.45 28.35 15.14
N LYS A 83 1.66 27.70 15.98
CA LYS A 83 0.46 28.30 16.59
C LYS A 83 0.87 29.13 17.81
N GLY A 84 0.37 30.36 17.88
CA GLY A 84 0.53 31.21 19.06
C GLY A 84 -0.54 30.95 20.12
N GLU A 85 -0.27 31.35 21.37
CA GLU A 85 -1.22 31.26 22.50
C GLU A 85 -2.54 32.03 22.25
N ASP A 86 -2.51 33.01 21.34
CA ASP A 86 -3.66 33.80 20.89
C ASP A 86 -4.49 33.09 19.79
N GLY A 87 -4.12 31.88 19.42
CA GLY A 87 -4.77 31.06 18.41
C GLY A 87 -4.39 31.40 16.96
N TRP A 88 -3.54 32.40 16.72
CA TRP A 88 -3.04 32.71 15.40
C TRP A 88 -1.90 31.79 14.99
N TRP A 89 -1.84 31.46 13.67
CA TRP A 89 -0.73 30.79 13.06
C TRP A 89 0.30 31.80 12.57
N TYR A 90 1.53 31.64 13.00
CA TYR A 90 2.65 32.52 12.68
C TYR A 90 3.70 31.80 11.83
N TYR A 91 4.46 32.52 11.03
CA TYR A 91 5.68 31.97 10.46
C TYR A 91 6.63 31.59 11.60
N GLY A 92 7.17 30.38 11.51
CA GLY A 92 8.13 29.87 12.47
C GLY A 92 9.55 29.99 11.95
N THR A 93 10.51 30.20 12.82
CA THR A 93 11.94 30.16 12.52
C THR A 93 12.66 29.22 13.46
N TYR A 94 13.58 28.44 12.94
CA TYR A 94 14.35 27.49 13.73
C TYR A 94 15.68 28.10 14.18
N ASN A 95 16.13 27.75 15.38
CA ASN A 95 17.50 27.97 15.81
C ASN A 95 18.41 26.81 15.39
N SER A 96 19.71 26.90 15.69
CA SER A 96 20.70 25.87 15.36
C SER A 96 20.50 24.54 16.12
N GLU A 97 19.68 24.54 17.15
CA GLU A 97 19.35 23.34 17.96
C GLU A 97 18.06 22.67 17.47
N GLY A 98 17.46 23.15 16.37
CA GLY A 98 16.21 22.61 15.85
C GLY A 98 14.97 23.04 16.63
N ARG A 99 15.03 24.10 17.47
CA ARG A 99 13.86 24.63 18.18
C ARG A 99 13.12 25.63 17.32
N LEU A 100 11.80 25.45 17.24
CA LEU A 100 10.89 26.32 16.53
C LEU A 100 10.51 27.55 17.38
N HIS A 101 10.61 28.74 16.80
CA HIS A 101 10.27 29.99 17.45
C HIS A 101 9.23 30.75 16.62
N ASN A 102 8.26 31.35 17.31
CA ASN A 102 7.28 32.24 16.71
C ASN A 102 7.97 33.54 16.26
N SER A 103 7.86 33.87 14.96
CA SER A 103 8.46 35.09 14.41
C SER A 103 7.68 36.36 14.73
N GLY A 104 6.46 36.25 15.25
CA GLY A 104 5.53 37.37 15.48
C GLY A 104 4.79 37.84 14.21
N TYR A 105 5.01 37.21 13.05
CA TYR A 105 4.34 37.56 11.78
C TYR A 105 3.33 36.49 11.39
N ALA A 106 2.05 36.83 11.42
CA ALA A 106 0.96 35.90 11.13
C ALA A 106 0.93 35.49 9.66
N VAL A 107 0.67 34.19 9.41
CA VAL A 107 0.52 33.64 8.05
C VAL A 107 -0.66 34.32 7.33
N GLY A 108 -0.44 34.68 6.06
CA GLY A 108 -1.44 35.38 5.25
C GLY A 108 -1.50 36.88 5.48
N LYS A 109 -0.60 37.43 6.32
CA LYS A 109 -0.43 38.91 6.50
C LYS A 109 0.86 39.39 5.84
N SER A 110 1.02 40.73 5.80
CA SER A 110 2.26 41.32 5.29
C SER A 110 3.44 40.95 6.19
N VAL A 111 4.50 40.43 5.60
CA VAL A 111 5.67 39.91 6.33
C VAL A 111 6.96 40.32 5.61
N PRO A 112 8.03 40.67 6.32
CA PRO A 112 9.34 40.95 5.74
C PRO A 112 9.93 39.74 5.00
N SER A 113 10.64 39.97 3.92
CA SER A 113 11.21 38.89 3.08
C SER A 113 12.28 38.07 3.78
N ASP A 114 12.98 38.65 4.73
CA ASP A 114 13.96 37.95 5.57
C ASP A 114 13.31 36.92 6.54
N VAL A 115 12.11 37.24 7.06
CA VAL A 115 11.32 36.29 7.87
C VAL A 115 10.89 35.09 7.03
N ILE A 116 10.36 35.32 5.81
CA ILE A 116 10.02 34.24 4.87
C ILE A 116 11.25 33.40 4.53
N SER A 117 12.36 34.06 4.27
CA SER A 117 13.62 33.35 3.97
C SER A 117 14.10 32.50 5.14
N ALA A 118 14.02 33.02 6.35
CA ALA A 118 14.38 32.29 7.58
C ALA A 118 13.41 31.13 7.85
N SER A 119 12.10 31.31 7.64
CA SER A 119 11.09 30.26 7.85
C SER A 119 11.22 29.07 6.90
N ARG A 120 11.88 29.25 5.77
CA ARG A 120 12.20 28.15 4.81
C ARG A 120 13.47 27.38 5.17
N GLN A 121 14.29 27.93 6.08
CA GLN A 121 15.54 27.28 6.51
C GLN A 121 15.24 26.32 7.67
N ILE A 122 14.76 25.11 7.31
CA ILE A 122 14.40 24.07 8.28
C ILE A 122 15.64 23.21 8.53
N PRO A 123 16.16 23.14 9.75
CA PRO A 123 17.34 22.33 10.07
C PRO A 123 16.91 20.86 10.34
N TYR A 124 16.48 20.15 9.29
CA TYR A 124 15.96 18.77 9.38
C TYR A 124 16.81 17.87 10.26
N ARG A 125 18.13 17.87 10.04
CA ARG A 125 19.04 17.04 10.83
C ARG A 125 18.98 17.35 12.35
N ALA A 126 18.92 18.62 12.75
CA ALA A 126 18.85 18.97 14.17
C ALA A 126 17.49 18.57 14.78
N ILE A 127 16.42 18.68 13.99
CA ILE A 127 15.08 18.26 14.39
C ILE A 127 15.04 16.74 14.55
N SER A 128 15.56 16.00 13.57
CA SER A 128 15.65 14.55 13.56
C SER A 128 16.49 14.01 14.73
N GLU A 129 17.68 14.59 14.98
CA GLU A 129 18.51 14.24 16.13
C GLU A 129 17.79 14.48 17.48
N LYS A 130 16.90 15.48 17.52
CA LYS A 130 16.09 15.78 18.70
C LYS A 130 14.96 14.77 18.87
N ALA A 131 14.24 14.43 17.79
CA ALA A 131 13.23 13.38 17.76
C ALA A 131 13.82 12.03 18.19
N ALA A 132 15.01 11.67 17.70
CA ALA A 132 15.71 10.46 18.09
C ALA A 132 16.03 10.43 19.60
N LYS A 133 16.46 11.54 20.17
CA LYS A 133 16.68 11.65 21.62
C LYS A 133 15.38 11.50 22.40
N TYR A 134 14.32 12.14 21.95
CA TYR A 134 13.00 12.05 22.56
C TYR A 134 12.48 10.60 22.53
N ARG A 135 12.59 9.94 21.38
CA ARG A 135 12.26 8.52 21.19
C ARG A 135 13.07 7.62 22.13
N ALA A 136 14.38 7.82 22.21
CA ALA A 136 15.26 7.03 23.07
C ALA A 136 14.88 7.14 24.55
N VAL A 137 14.42 8.31 25.01
CA VAL A 137 13.92 8.53 26.36
C VAL A 137 12.57 7.84 26.57
N ASN A 138 11.69 7.86 25.59
CA ASN A 138 10.31 7.37 25.72
C ASN A 138 10.13 5.89 25.42
N ASN A 139 11.00 5.30 24.60
CA ASN A 139 11.02 3.85 24.33
C ASN A 139 11.76 3.02 25.41
N GLY A 140 12.22 3.66 26.47
CA GLY A 140 12.94 2.99 27.54
C GLY A 140 14.37 2.61 27.17
N THR A 141 15.09 1.99 28.12
CA THR A 141 16.44 1.48 27.87
C THR A 141 16.38 0.09 27.24
N PRO A 142 17.33 -0.27 26.37
CA PRO A 142 17.37 -1.55 25.64
C PRO A 142 17.34 -2.83 26.48
N SER A 143 17.61 -2.73 27.78
CA SER A 143 17.50 -3.89 28.68
C SER A 143 16.06 -4.40 28.84
N ILE A 144 15.07 -3.51 28.65
CA ILE A 144 13.65 -3.84 28.74
C ILE A 144 13.18 -4.54 27.44
N THR A 145 13.65 -4.06 26.29
CA THR A 145 13.33 -4.70 24.99
C THR A 145 13.88 -6.11 24.84
N LYS A 146 14.97 -6.47 25.51
CA LYS A 146 15.51 -7.85 25.49
C LYS A 146 14.64 -8.84 26.26
N SER A 147 13.95 -8.40 27.30
CA SER A 147 13.04 -9.28 28.07
C SER A 147 11.76 -9.58 27.23
N LEU A 148 11.26 -8.60 26.50
CA LEU A 148 10.06 -8.76 25.64
C LEU A 148 10.27 -9.77 24.51
N ARG A 149 11.46 -9.82 23.87
CA ARG A 149 11.78 -10.81 22.82
C ARG A 149 11.76 -12.25 23.30
N ARG A 150 11.93 -12.54 24.58
CA ARG A 150 11.83 -13.89 25.16
C ARG A 150 10.40 -14.29 25.45
N GLN A 151 9.49 -13.34 25.65
CA GLN A 151 8.11 -13.57 26.07
C GLN A 151 7.25 -14.15 24.94
N TYR A 152 7.44 -13.68 23.72
CA TYR A 152 6.55 -13.95 22.58
C TYR A 152 7.07 -15.02 21.61
N ALA A 153 8.28 -15.54 21.82
CA ALA A 153 8.71 -16.72 21.09
C ALA A 153 7.75 -17.88 21.46
N PRO A 154 6.99 -18.43 20.51
CA PRO A 154 6.12 -19.55 20.81
C PRO A 154 6.97 -20.66 21.41
N THR A 155 6.72 -21.01 22.66
CA THR A 155 7.28 -22.21 23.25
C THR A 155 6.69 -23.37 22.46
N ARG A 156 7.45 -23.93 21.52
CA ARG A 156 7.08 -25.05 20.64
C ARG A 156 6.72 -26.35 21.35
N SER A 157 6.52 -26.34 22.69
CA SER A 157 6.30 -27.55 23.47
C SER A 157 5.35 -27.35 24.65
N GLY A 158 4.08 -27.05 24.35
CA GLY A 158 3.01 -27.06 25.35
C GLY A 158 1.70 -27.51 24.74
N GLU A 159 1.17 -28.65 25.17
CA GLU A 159 -0.24 -28.97 24.91
C GLU A 159 -1.10 -27.96 25.69
N GLY A 160 -1.72 -27.00 25.04
CA GLY A 160 -2.66 -26.06 25.66
C GLY A 160 -2.82 -24.77 24.85
N THR A 161 -3.94 -24.09 25.04
CA THR A 161 -4.21 -22.77 24.48
C THR A 161 -3.42 -21.72 25.26
N ILE A 162 -2.68 -20.88 24.55
CA ILE A 162 -1.98 -19.73 25.11
C ILE A 162 -2.97 -18.56 25.13
N VAL A 163 -3.29 -18.06 26.33
CA VAL A 163 -4.23 -16.94 26.49
C VAL A 163 -3.44 -15.64 26.64
N LYS A 164 -3.71 -14.65 25.80
CA LYS A 164 -3.21 -13.29 25.94
C LYS A 164 -4.35 -12.36 26.35
N LYS A 165 -4.15 -11.72 27.50
CA LYS A 165 -5.12 -10.83 28.12
C LYS A 165 -4.59 -9.40 28.14
N GLY A 166 -5.33 -8.48 27.56
CA GLY A 166 -5.00 -7.05 27.60
C GLY A 166 -6.03 -6.26 28.40
N ILE A 167 -5.60 -5.26 29.15
CA ILE A 167 -6.49 -4.28 29.79
C ILE A 167 -6.66 -3.05 28.91
N VAL A 168 -7.90 -2.64 28.68
CA VAL A 168 -8.28 -1.46 27.91
C VAL A 168 -9.07 -0.52 28.80
N LEU A 169 -8.51 0.64 29.08
CA LEU A 169 -9.13 1.69 29.88
C LEU A 169 -9.84 2.70 28.98
N LEU A 170 -11.11 2.98 29.29
CA LEU A 170 -11.89 4.01 28.62
C LEU A 170 -11.78 5.31 29.42
N VAL A 171 -11.11 6.30 28.87
CA VAL A 171 -10.75 7.55 29.56
C VAL A 171 -11.48 8.74 28.95
N GLU A 172 -12.27 9.44 29.74
CA GLU A 172 -12.86 10.73 29.38
C GLU A 172 -12.33 11.86 30.26
N PHE A 173 -12.35 13.06 29.70
CA PHE A 173 -11.84 14.24 30.38
C PHE A 173 -12.94 15.04 31.11
N SER A 174 -12.54 16.02 31.90
CA SER A 174 -13.53 16.88 32.58
C SER A 174 -14.43 17.64 31.61
N ASP A 175 -13.91 17.97 30.40
CA ASP A 175 -14.56 18.74 29.34
C ASP A 175 -14.95 17.94 28.12
N THR A 176 -14.42 16.76 27.93
CA THR A 176 -14.64 15.91 26.72
C THR A 176 -15.16 14.55 27.15
N LYS A 177 -16.32 14.15 26.61
CA LYS A 177 -17.02 12.92 26.98
C LYS A 177 -17.12 11.96 25.80
N PHE A 178 -17.15 10.66 26.09
CA PHE A 178 -17.39 9.63 25.07
C PHE A 178 -18.72 9.84 24.32
N GLN A 179 -18.69 9.62 23.02
CA GLN A 179 -19.87 9.56 22.18
C GLN A 179 -20.38 8.11 22.03
N TYR A 180 -19.49 7.13 22.21
CA TYR A 180 -19.76 5.69 22.13
C TYR A 180 -19.75 5.05 23.52
N SER A 181 -20.46 3.95 23.64
CA SER A 181 -20.57 3.23 24.91
C SER A 181 -19.44 2.22 25.11
N LYS A 182 -19.17 1.81 26.35
CA LYS A 182 -18.30 0.67 26.66
C LYS A 182 -18.62 -0.55 25.78
N LYS A 183 -19.91 -0.81 25.55
CA LYS A 183 -20.34 -1.97 24.73
C LYS A 183 -19.88 -1.89 23.29
N ASP A 184 -19.74 -0.69 22.72
CA ASP A 184 -19.25 -0.50 21.36
C ASP A 184 -17.77 -0.88 21.29
N PHE A 185 -16.96 -0.50 22.28
CA PHE A 185 -15.54 -0.90 22.40
C PHE A 185 -15.39 -2.41 22.66
N GLU A 186 -16.18 -2.99 23.58
CA GLU A 186 -16.18 -4.44 23.82
C GLU A 186 -16.48 -5.21 22.54
N ASN A 187 -17.44 -4.73 21.73
CA ASN A 187 -17.79 -5.36 20.47
C ASN A 187 -16.65 -5.24 19.45
N MET A 188 -16.07 -4.05 19.30
CA MET A 188 -14.96 -3.78 18.39
C MET A 188 -13.73 -4.63 18.71
N LEU A 189 -13.45 -4.83 19.99
CA LEU A 189 -12.25 -5.53 20.43
C LEU A 189 -12.43 -7.05 20.51
N ASN A 190 -13.63 -7.55 20.88
CA ASN A 190 -13.81 -8.96 21.22
C ASN A 190 -14.92 -9.71 20.47
N SER A 191 -15.86 -9.02 19.77
CA SER A 191 -16.98 -9.72 19.15
C SER A 191 -16.61 -10.36 17.82
N LYS A 192 -16.81 -11.67 17.72
CA LYS A 192 -16.52 -12.44 16.51
C LYS A 192 -17.25 -11.85 15.28
N GLY A 193 -16.49 -11.60 14.23
CA GLY A 193 -17.02 -11.08 12.97
C GLY A 193 -17.58 -9.65 13.06
N TYR A 194 -17.08 -8.83 13.99
CA TYR A 194 -17.48 -7.45 14.17
C TYR A 194 -17.56 -6.70 12.85
N ASN A 195 -18.67 -6.00 12.59
CA ASN A 195 -18.95 -5.25 11.36
C ASN A 195 -18.76 -6.07 10.06
N ARG A 196 -18.87 -7.40 10.11
CA ARG A 196 -18.63 -8.34 9.01
C ARG A 196 -17.17 -8.36 8.50
N ILE A 197 -16.25 -7.80 9.25
CA ILE A 197 -14.82 -7.76 8.97
C ILE A 197 -14.13 -8.65 10.01
N GLY A 198 -14.19 -8.25 11.26
CA GLY A 198 -13.59 -8.89 12.42
C GLY A 198 -13.33 -7.89 13.54
N SER A 199 -13.12 -8.38 14.75
CA SER A 199 -12.67 -7.64 15.91
C SER A 199 -11.15 -7.66 16.02
N ALA A 200 -10.56 -6.90 16.96
CA ALA A 200 -9.14 -7.01 17.27
C ALA A 200 -8.78 -8.44 17.74
N LYS A 201 -9.66 -9.10 18.49
CA LYS A 201 -9.53 -10.52 18.85
C LYS A 201 -9.46 -11.40 17.61
N ASP A 202 -10.41 -11.28 16.67
CA ASP A 202 -10.41 -12.05 15.42
C ASP A 202 -9.10 -11.83 14.65
N TYR A 203 -8.64 -10.57 14.57
CA TYR A 203 -7.41 -10.22 13.87
C TYR A 203 -6.20 -10.94 14.45
N TYR A 204 -5.99 -10.85 15.77
CA TYR A 204 -4.82 -11.46 16.41
C TYR A 204 -4.90 -12.99 16.41
N GLU A 205 -6.06 -13.59 16.69
CA GLU A 205 -6.24 -15.04 16.67
C GLU A 205 -5.96 -15.62 15.28
N GLU A 206 -6.36 -14.94 14.21
CA GLU A 206 -6.06 -15.37 12.85
C GLU A 206 -4.56 -15.25 12.51
N GLN A 207 -3.86 -14.24 13.06
CA GLN A 207 -2.42 -14.08 12.87
C GLN A 207 -1.59 -15.15 13.61
N PHE A 208 -1.95 -15.44 14.84
CA PHE A 208 -1.19 -16.34 15.72
C PHE A 208 -1.60 -17.82 15.60
N GLY A 209 -2.82 -18.10 15.11
CA GLY A 209 -3.34 -19.43 14.85
C GLY A 209 -4.10 -20.06 16.03
N GLU A 210 -4.58 -21.28 15.81
CA GLU A 210 -5.58 -21.98 16.66
C GLU A 210 -5.18 -22.20 18.13
N ASN A 211 -3.89 -22.14 18.45
CA ASN A 211 -3.40 -22.33 19.82
C ASN A 211 -3.37 -21.06 20.67
N TRP A 212 -3.81 -19.95 20.11
CA TRP A 212 -3.80 -18.65 20.78
C TRP A 212 -5.22 -18.15 20.98
N GLU A 213 -5.49 -17.60 22.14
CA GLU A 213 -6.71 -16.90 22.48
C GLU A 213 -6.37 -15.48 22.97
N PHE A 214 -6.96 -14.47 22.35
CA PHE A 214 -6.84 -13.09 22.77
C PHE A 214 -8.11 -12.62 23.44
N SER A 215 -7.98 -11.83 24.49
CA SER A 215 -9.11 -11.15 25.13
C SER A 215 -8.70 -9.78 25.61
N PHE A 216 -9.58 -8.81 25.44
CA PHE A 216 -9.36 -7.42 25.83
C PHE A 216 -10.42 -7.02 26.85
N ASP A 217 -10.03 -6.93 28.12
CA ASP A 217 -10.93 -6.51 29.19
C ASP A 217 -11.11 -5.00 29.14
N VAL A 218 -12.33 -4.53 28.92
CA VAL A 218 -12.65 -3.11 28.78
C VAL A 218 -13.19 -2.57 30.10
N SER A 219 -12.58 -1.51 30.64
CA SER A 219 -13.02 -0.86 31.88
C SER A 219 -14.38 -0.19 31.72
N ASP A 220 -15.02 0.15 32.84
CA ASP A 220 -16.02 1.21 32.82
C ASP A 220 -15.34 2.55 32.51
N ILE A 221 -16.15 3.55 32.10
CA ILE A 221 -15.62 4.87 31.73
C ILE A 221 -15.01 5.55 32.94
N ILE A 222 -13.75 5.95 32.83
CA ILE A 222 -12.94 6.62 33.84
C ILE A 222 -12.90 8.10 33.48
N THR A 223 -13.47 8.95 34.37
CA THR A 223 -13.40 10.41 34.20
C THR A 223 -12.18 10.98 34.87
N LEU A 224 -11.28 11.61 34.12
CA LEU A 224 -10.10 12.30 34.63
C LEU A 224 -10.45 13.69 35.20
N ASN A 225 -9.55 14.20 36.03
CA ASN A 225 -9.78 15.45 36.77
C ASN A 225 -9.62 16.72 35.92
N TRP A 226 -8.82 16.64 34.85
CA TRP A 226 -8.44 17.77 34.02
C TRP A 226 -9.09 17.75 32.64
N PRO A 227 -9.14 18.89 31.92
CA PRO A 227 -9.58 18.92 30.53
C PRO A 227 -8.57 18.21 29.59
N ALA A 228 -9.01 17.78 28.40
CA ALA A 228 -8.17 17.10 27.41
C ALA A 228 -6.88 17.86 27.12
N LYS A 229 -6.96 19.18 26.97
CA LYS A 229 -5.82 20.06 26.74
C LYS A 229 -4.70 19.91 27.78
N HIS A 230 -5.03 19.59 29.05
CA HIS A 230 -4.02 19.43 30.09
C HIS A 230 -3.02 18.31 29.81
N TYR A 231 -3.46 17.28 29.09
CA TYR A 231 -2.65 16.10 28.75
C TYR A 231 -2.04 16.16 27.34
N GLY A 232 -2.74 16.81 26.39
CA GLY A 232 -2.38 16.86 24.98
C GLY A 232 -1.85 18.20 24.49
N GLU A 233 -1.72 19.23 25.35
CA GLU A 233 -1.11 20.51 24.96
C GLU A 233 0.32 20.30 24.49
N ASN A 234 0.64 20.81 23.31
CA ASN A 234 1.96 20.70 22.74
C ASN A 234 2.97 21.67 23.38
N ASP A 235 4.21 21.19 23.55
CA ASP A 235 5.34 22.06 23.84
C ASP A 235 5.78 22.89 22.62
N ALA A 236 6.85 23.69 22.79
CA ALA A 236 7.39 24.50 21.69
C ALA A 236 7.92 23.67 20.48
N ASP A 237 8.12 22.39 20.67
CA ASP A 237 8.61 21.45 19.67
C ASP A 237 7.50 20.60 19.04
N GLY A 238 6.25 20.84 19.49
CA GLY A 238 5.06 20.14 19.01
C GLY A 238 4.85 18.77 19.65
N GLN A 239 5.45 18.50 20.81
CA GLN A 239 5.26 17.26 21.56
C GLN A 239 4.23 17.44 22.66
N ASP A 240 3.38 16.42 22.91
CA ASP A 240 2.43 16.42 24.00
C ASP A 240 3.16 16.56 25.35
N ILE A 241 2.74 17.49 26.18
CA ILE A 241 3.47 17.84 27.42
C ILE A 241 3.32 16.76 28.49
N LYS A 242 2.15 16.13 28.60
CA LYS A 242 1.82 15.25 29.72
C LYS A 242 1.00 14.01 29.34
N PRO A 243 1.25 13.33 28.22
CA PRO A 243 0.42 12.21 27.83
C PRO A 243 0.48 11.04 28.84
N TRP A 244 1.64 10.84 29.49
CA TRP A 244 1.82 9.81 30.51
C TRP A 244 1.08 10.12 31.84
N ASP A 245 0.79 11.39 32.15
CA ASP A 245 0.01 11.75 33.35
C ASP A 245 -1.45 11.27 33.16
N MET A 246 -1.98 11.32 31.96
CA MET A 246 -3.29 10.74 31.61
C MET A 246 -3.33 9.25 31.96
N ILE A 247 -2.31 8.50 31.60
CA ILE A 247 -2.24 7.06 31.81
C ILE A 247 -2.10 6.76 33.31
N ALA A 248 -1.23 7.48 34.01
CA ALA A 248 -1.03 7.31 35.45
C ALA A 248 -2.33 7.56 36.25
N GLU A 249 -3.01 8.68 35.96
CA GLU A 249 -4.28 9.00 36.62
C GLU A 249 -5.38 7.97 36.26
N ALA A 250 -5.41 7.50 34.99
CA ALA A 250 -6.34 6.46 34.56
C ALA A 250 -6.11 5.14 35.30
N CYS A 251 -4.85 4.71 35.45
CA CYS A 251 -4.51 3.50 36.20
C CYS A 251 -4.84 3.62 37.70
N ASP A 252 -4.56 4.77 38.34
CA ASP A 252 -4.93 5.01 39.75
C ASP A 252 -6.44 4.85 39.94
N LYS A 253 -7.24 5.51 39.11
CA LYS A 253 -8.70 5.42 39.15
C LYS A 253 -9.23 4.02 38.83
N ALA A 254 -8.62 3.35 37.87
CA ALA A 254 -8.95 1.96 37.49
C ALA A 254 -8.74 1.01 38.67
N TYR A 255 -7.62 1.18 39.38
CA TYR A 255 -7.33 0.41 40.61
C TYR A 255 -8.34 0.73 41.72
N GLU A 256 -8.69 1.99 41.96
CA GLU A 256 -9.74 2.38 42.89
C GLU A 256 -11.12 1.79 42.55
N MET A 257 -11.40 1.57 41.24
CA MET A 257 -12.61 0.92 40.73
C MET A 257 -12.57 -0.60 40.89
N GLY A 258 -11.45 -1.15 41.36
CA GLY A 258 -11.27 -2.59 41.61
C GLY A 258 -10.70 -3.39 40.45
N ILE A 259 -10.07 -2.75 39.47
CA ILE A 259 -9.32 -3.47 38.41
C ILE A 259 -8.06 -4.07 39.04
N ASP A 260 -7.93 -5.38 38.87
CA ASP A 260 -6.80 -6.15 39.39
C ASP A 260 -5.72 -6.28 38.29
N PHE A 261 -4.69 -5.44 38.39
CA PHE A 261 -3.59 -5.42 37.41
C PHE A 261 -2.72 -6.67 37.46
N THR A 262 -2.80 -7.51 38.51
CA THR A 262 -2.02 -8.75 38.61
C THR A 262 -2.42 -9.77 37.54
N GLN A 263 -3.62 -9.66 36.96
CA GLN A 263 -4.13 -10.53 35.90
C GLN A 263 -3.47 -10.27 34.52
N TYR A 264 -2.77 -9.14 34.38
CA TYR A 264 -2.18 -8.68 33.12
C TYR A 264 -0.64 -8.72 33.14
N ASP A 265 -0.03 -9.32 34.15
CA ASP A 265 1.35 -9.78 34.18
C ASP A 265 1.34 -11.30 33.97
N GLN A 266 1.33 -11.72 32.72
CA GLN A 266 1.11 -13.12 32.36
C GLN A 266 2.41 -13.94 32.32
N ASP A 267 3.57 -13.29 32.25
CA ASP A 267 4.88 -13.96 32.29
C ASP A 267 5.53 -13.95 33.68
N GLY A 268 4.96 -13.19 34.61
CA GLY A 268 5.35 -13.20 36.02
C GLY A 268 6.62 -12.38 36.32
N ASP A 269 6.93 -11.37 35.52
CA ASP A 269 8.11 -10.51 35.69
C ASP A 269 7.86 -9.27 36.56
N ASP A 270 6.67 -9.18 37.17
CA ASP A 270 6.17 -8.06 37.99
C ASP A 270 5.91 -6.75 37.18
N ILE A 271 5.81 -6.88 35.85
CA ILE A 271 5.40 -5.79 34.97
C ILE A 271 4.08 -6.17 34.29
N VAL A 272 3.14 -5.23 34.23
CA VAL A 272 1.91 -5.42 33.45
C VAL A 272 2.27 -5.48 31.96
N ASP A 273 1.94 -6.57 31.25
CA ASP A 273 2.33 -6.82 29.86
C ASP A 273 1.96 -5.65 28.94
N ASN A 274 0.76 -5.08 29.15
CA ASN A 274 0.31 -3.91 28.42
C ASN A 274 -0.90 -3.23 29.07
N VAL A 275 -0.98 -1.91 28.94
CA VAL A 275 -2.18 -1.11 29.20
C VAL A 275 -2.52 -0.32 27.95
N TYR A 276 -3.74 -0.46 27.47
CA TYR A 276 -4.24 0.34 26.36
C TYR A 276 -5.28 1.36 26.84
N VAL A 277 -5.23 2.59 26.34
CA VAL A 277 -6.20 3.63 26.65
C VAL A 277 -6.90 4.13 25.40
N PHE A 278 -8.22 3.99 25.35
CA PHE A 278 -9.02 4.83 24.45
C PHE A 278 -9.42 6.09 25.20
N TYR A 279 -9.05 7.25 24.64
CA TYR A 279 -9.45 8.54 25.19
C TYR A 279 -10.59 9.16 24.36
N ALA A 280 -11.52 9.84 25.08
CA ALA A 280 -12.70 10.45 24.48
C ALA A 280 -12.32 11.57 23.51
N GLY A 281 -13.04 11.65 22.40
CA GLY A 281 -12.90 12.69 21.39
C GLY A 281 -11.96 12.31 20.26
N LYS A 282 -11.28 13.31 19.70
CA LYS A 282 -10.47 13.24 18.49
C LYS A 282 -8.97 13.17 18.80
N SER A 283 -8.16 12.82 17.79
CA SER A 283 -6.70 12.84 17.86
C SER A 283 -6.09 14.03 17.13
N GLU A 284 -4.91 14.48 17.54
CA GLU A 284 -4.12 15.47 16.81
C GLU A 284 -3.58 14.91 15.47
N ALA A 285 -3.32 13.61 15.37
CA ALA A 285 -2.89 12.96 14.14
C ALA A 285 -3.88 13.14 12.98
N GLU A 286 -5.18 13.28 13.31
CA GLU A 286 -6.26 13.56 12.35
C GLU A 286 -6.61 15.03 12.21
N HIS A 287 -6.44 15.77 13.27
CA HIS A 287 -6.84 17.16 13.41
C HIS A 287 -5.62 18.02 13.76
N SER A 288 -4.64 18.02 12.87
CA SER A 288 -3.34 18.65 13.10
C SER A 288 -3.37 20.17 13.33
N GLU A 289 -4.51 20.81 13.06
CA GLU A 289 -4.80 22.20 13.41
C GLU A 289 -5.19 22.40 14.89
N GLU A 290 -5.62 21.32 15.56
CA GLU A 290 -6.04 21.32 16.97
C GLU A 290 -4.87 20.83 17.86
N THR A 291 -3.87 21.64 18.09
CA THR A 291 -2.61 21.31 18.80
C THR A 291 -2.75 21.09 20.32
N ASP A 292 -3.96 21.05 20.82
CA ASP A 292 -4.30 20.76 22.22
C ASP A 292 -4.86 19.33 22.37
N LEU A 293 -4.94 18.57 21.27
CA LEU A 293 -5.37 17.16 21.25
C LEU A 293 -4.18 16.23 21.49
N ILE A 294 -4.48 15.04 21.98
CA ILE A 294 -3.46 14.01 22.20
C ILE A 294 -3.17 13.28 20.89
N TRP A 295 -1.88 13.05 20.58
CA TRP A 295 -1.45 12.18 19.52
C TRP A 295 -1.52 10.71 19.96
N PRO A 296 -2.09 9.77 19.17
CA PRO A 296 -2.00 8.35 19.46
C PRO A 296 -0.54 7.89 19.49
N HIS A 297 -0.16 7.08 20.48
CA HIS A 297 1.23 6.66 20.66
C HIS A 297 1.37 5.45 21.58
N SER A 298 2.57 4.84 21.57
CA SER A 298 2.99 3.82 22.51
C SER A 298 4.30 4.24 23.21
N TYR A 299 4.23 4.54 24.50
CA TYR A 299 5.36 5.02 25.29
C TYR A 299 5.54 4.20 26.58
N TYR A 300 6.58 4.55 27.34
CA TYR A 300 6.81 4.07 28.70
C TYR A 300 6.46 5.17 29.70
N ILE A 301 5.65 4.83 30.73
CA ILE A 301 5.36 5.74 31.85
C ILE A 301 6.64 6.02 32.60
N TYR A 302 7.43 4.98 32.89
CA TYR A 302 8.65 5.04 33.64
C TYR A 302 9.84 5.34 32.74
N SER A 303 10.03 6.62 32.45
CA SER A 303 11.16 7.10 31.68
C SER A 303 11.75 8.31 32.40
N GLY A 304 12.83 8.09 33.16
CA GLY A 304 13.47 9.13 33.93
C GLY A 304 12.69 9.58 35.20
N GLU A 305 12.26 10.82 35.25
CA GLU A 305 11.61 11.43 36.43
C GLU A 305 10.09 11.17 36.55
N ARG A 306 9.54 10.26 35.75
CA ARG A 306 8.10 10.05 35.65
C ARG A 306 7.53 9.21 36.79
N ILE A 307 6.19 9.21 36.85
CA ILE A 307 5.42 8.61 37.95
C ILE A 307 5.62 7.08 37.95
N ASN A 308 5.87 6.53 39.10
CA ASN A 308 6.00 5.10 39.32
C ASN A 308 4.62 4.50 39.63
N CYS A 309 3.95 3.90 38.65
CA CYS A 309 2.63 3.28 38.78
C CYS A 309 2.79 1.79 39.18
N VAL A 310 2.55 1.48 40.47
CA VAL A 310 2.65 0.12 41.00
C VAL A 310 1.37 -0.22 41.78
N TYR A 311 0.71 -1.33 41.36
CA TYR A 311 -0.54 -1.82 41.93
C TYR A 311 -0.39 -3.29 42.33
N ASP A 312 -0.57 -3.61 43.59
CA ASP A 312 -0.38 -4.94 44.17
C ASP A 312 0.96 -5.61 43.79
N GLY A 313 2.02 -4.80 43.71
CA GLY A 313 3.36 -5.23 43.37
C GLY A 313 3.64 -5.33 41.87
N LYS A 314 2.65 -5.10 40.99
CA LYS A 314 2.82 -5.06 39.53
C LYS A 314 2.98 -3.64 39.05
N ARG A 315 4.03 -3.41 38.24
CA ARG A 315 4.34 -2.10 37.67
C ARG A 315 3.70 -1.93 36.32
N VAL A 316 2.92 -0.89 36.13
CA VAL A 316 2.50 -0.42 34.82
C VAL A 316 3.60 0.45 34.23
N ASP A 317 4.19 0.02 33.13
CA ASP A 317 5.33 0.71 32.52
C ASP A 317 5.02 1.08 31.07
N ARG A 318 4.83 0.09 30.21
CA ARG A 318 4.48 0.31 28.82
C ARG A 318 2.98 0.49 28.64
N TYR A 319 2.62 1.48 27.83
CA TYR A 319 1.24 1.72 27.46
C TYR A 319 1.12 2.11 25.98
N ALA A 320 -0.09 2.01 25.47
CA ALA A 320 -0.49 2.56 24.20
C ALA A 320 -1.81 3.31 24.34
N CYS A 321 -2.05 4.29 23.49
CA CYS A 321 -3.32 5.02 23.49
C CYS A 321 -3.74 5.48 22.10
N SER A 322 -5.07 5.60 21.90
CA SER A 322 -5.65 6.22 20.71
C SER A 322 -6.99 6.89 21.02
N ALA A 323 -7.46 7.72 20.07
CA ALA A 323 -8.73 8.43 20.20
C ALA A 323 -9.94 7.51 19.98
N GLU A 324 -11.05 7.88 20.58
CA GLU A 324 -12.38 7.31 20.33
C GLU A 324 -12.84 7.56 18.89
N ILE A 325 -12.67 8.81 18.42
CA ILE A 325 -13.30 9.29 17.19
C ILE A 325 -12.34 9.25 16.03
N TYR A 326 -12.79 8.58 14.98
CA TYR A 326 -12.22 8.62 13.65
C TYR A 326 -12.95 9.66 12.80
N GLY A 327 -12.20 10.54 12.15
CA GLY A 327 -12.76 11.64 11.37
C GLY A 327 -13.55 12.61 12.25
N THR A 328 -14.80 12.84 11.89
CA THR A 328 -15.62 13.83 12.61
C THR A 328 -16.56 13.22 13.65
N ARG A 329 -16.95 11.95 13.50
CA ARG A 329 -18.00 11.35 14.36
C ARG A 329 -17.98 9.83 14.42
N SER A 330 -17.21 9.12 13.61
CA SER A 330 -17.23 7.66 13.60
C SER A 330 -16.43 7.10 14.76
N LEU A 331 -16.87 5.96 15.33
CA LEU A 331 -15.99 5.20 16.21
C LEU A 331 -14.75 4.78 15.44
N THR A 332 -13.59 4.88 16.07
CA THR A 332 -12.32 4.44 15.49
C THR A 332 -12.40 2.97 15.05
N GLY A 333 -11.59 2.60 14.04
CA GLY A 333 -11.40 1.20 13.66
C GLY A 333 -10.40 0.49 14.57
N ILE A 334 -10.20 -0.80 14.32
CA ILE A 334 -9.23 -1.59 15.09
C ILE A 334 -7.78 -1.35 14.67
N GLY A 335 -7.53 -0.68 13.54
CA GLY A 335 -6.20 -0.60 12.94
C GLY A 335 -5.19 0.12 13.84
N SER A 336 -5.56 1.28 14.40
CA SER A 336 -4.72 1.99 15.37
C SER A 336 -4.48 1.17 16.63
N PHE A 337 -5.55 0.56 17.15
CA PHE A 337 -5.41 -0.37 18.28
C PHE A 337 -4.40 -1.47 17.96
N CYS A 338 -4.51 -2.09 16.79
CA CYS A 338 -3.61 -3.18 16.40
C CYS A 338 -2.17 -2.70 16.20
N HIS A 339 -1.96 -1.52 15.62
CA HIS A 339 -0.63 -0.93 15.46
C HIS A 339 0.03 -0.68 16.81
N GLU A 340 -0.61 0.10 17.69
CA GLU A 340 -0.07 0.46 18.99
C GLU A 340 0.07 -0.75 19.92
N TYR A 341 -0.91 -1.66 19.88
CA TYR A 341 -0.79 -2.93 20.61
C TYR A 341 0.33 -3.79 20.04
N GLY A 342 0.58 -3.75 18.73
CA GLY A 342 1.70 -4.41 18.07
C GLY A 342 3.05 -4.01 18.65
N HIS A 343 3.23 -2.73 18.99
CA HIS A 343 4.43 -2.25 19.70
C HIS A 343 4.60 -2.94 21.05
N THR A 344 3.52 -3.15 21.79
CA THR A 344 3.59 -3.86 23.07
C THR A 344 3.95 -5.33 22.92
N LEU A 345 3.67 -5.92 21.75
CA LEU A 345 4.11 -7.28 21.37
C LEU A 345 5.57 -7.30 20.89
N GLY A 346 6.22 -6.15 20.71
CA GLY A 346 7.63 -6.04 20.31
C GLY A 346 7.86 -5.69 18.85
N LEU A 347 6.83 -5.34 18.09
CA LEU A 347 6.97 -4.82 16.73
C LEU A 347 7.56 -3.40 16.74
N VAL A 348 8.25 -3.05 15.67
CA VAL A 348 8.81 -1.72 15.43
C VAL A 348 8.18 -1.10 14.20
N ASP A 349 8.23 0.23 14.10
CA ASP A 349 7.78 0.94 12.91
C ASP A 349 8.63 0.59 11.71
N LEU A 350 7.99 0.40 10.57
CA LEU A 350 8.63 0.09 9.28
C LEU A 350 8.59 1.29 8.33
N TYR A 351 7.95 2.40 8.71
CA TYR A 351 8.01 3.65 7.97
C TYR A 351 9.26 4.46 8.38
N ASP A 352 9.51 5.54 7.67
CA ASP A 352 10.58 6.49 7.98
C ASP A 352 10.20 7.35 9.19
N THR A 353 10.84 7.09 10.32
CA THR A 353 10.54 7.72 11.61
C THR A 353 11.30 9.01 11.86
N ASP A 354 12.24 9.44 11.00
CA ASP A 354 12.97 10.68 11.23
C ASP A 354 12.55 11.83 10.29
N TYR A 355 11.83 11.53 9.20
CA TYR A 355 11.27 12.50 8.27
C TYR A 355 12.28 13.54 7.78
N ASP A 356 13.56 13.17 7.69
CA ASP A 356 14.58 14.09 7.25
C ASP A 356 14.42 14.48 5.77
N GLU A 357 15.20 15.46 5.30
CA GLU A 357 15.11 15.96 3.92
C GLU A 357 15.36 14.88 2.87
N ASN A 358 16.06 13.80 3.24
CA ASN A 358 16.49 12.74 2.33
C ASN A 358 15.61 11.48 2.43
N GLY A 359 14.86 11.31 3.50
CA GLY A 359 14.25 10.05 3.89
C GLY A 359 12.74 10.02 3.97
N GLY A 360 12.09 11.13 4.23
CA GLY A 360 10.69 11.18 4.66
C GLY A 360 9.64 10.49 3.78
N TRP A 361 10.01 10.09 2.58
CA TRP A 361 9.08 9.40 1.67
C TRP A 361 9.56 8.01 1.23
N ALA A 362 10.78 7.66 1.57
CA ALA A 362 11.43 6.45 1.06
C ALA A 362 10.75 5.17 1.53
N ALA A 363 10.47 5.09 2.82
CA ALA A 363 9.88 3.93 3.45
C ALA A 363 8.38 3.79 3.19
N GLY A 364 7.76 4.79 2.57
CA GLY A 364 6.35 4.78 2.27
C GLY A 364 5.89 3.71 1.28
N THR A 365 6.79 2.96 0.67
CA THR A 365 6.45 1.85 -0.21
C THR A 365 5.78 0.67 0.51
N TRP A 366 6.00 0.53 1.80
CA TRP A 366 5.32 -0.47 2.63
C TRP A 366 3.86 -0.17 2.83
N ASN A 367 3.58 1.07 3.18
CA ASN A 367 2.30 1.70 3.41
C ASN A 367 1.16 0.69 3.72
N ASP A 368 0.28 0.45 2.77
CA ASP A 368 -0.92 -0.37 2.96
C ASP A 368 -0.62 -1.88 3.20
N THR A 369 0.62 -2.35 2.99
CA THR A 369 0.98 -3.78 3.11
C THR A 369 1.50 -4.18 4.48
N SER A 370 1.81 -3.23 5.36
CA SER A 370 2.33 -3.47 6.71
C SER A 370 1.43 -2.83 7.77
N LEU A 371 1.15 -3.58 8.85
CA LEU A 371 0.49 -3.00 10.03
C LEU A 371 1.34 -1.89 10.66
N MET A 372 2.66 -2.10 10.70
CA MET A 372 3.62 -1.19 11.32
C MET A 372 4.09 -0.05 10.38
N ASP A 373 3.31 0.20 9.33
CA ASP A 373 3.35 1.35 8.43
C ASP A 373 1.91 1.84 8.23
N GLY A 374 1.56 2.40 7.09
CA GLY A 374 0.23 2.91 6.77
C GLY A 374 -0.89 1.88 6.69
N GLY A 375 -0.59 0.59 6.79
CA GLY A 375 -1.61 -0.47 6.75
C GLY A 375 -2.63 -0.42 7.87
N SER A 376 -2.27 0.16 9.03
CA SER A 376 -3.20 0.44 10.13
C SER A 376 -4.39 1.32 9.71
N TYR A 377 -4.25 2.08 8.64
CA TYR A 377 -5.29 2.96 8.10
C TYR A 377 -6.20 2.31 7.05
N ASN A 378 -5.92 1.09 6.63
CA ASN A 378 -6.68 0.44 5.57
C ASN A 378 -8.17 0.38 5.88
N ASN A 379 -9.00 0.72 4.87
CA ASN A 379 -10.47 0.74 4.99
C ASN A 379 -10.95 1.57 6.19
N ASP A 380 -10.47 2.79 6.31
CA ASP A 380 -10.79 3.69 7.41
C ASP A 380 -10.46 3.06 8.78
N SER A 381 -9.26 2.49 8.88
CA SER A 381 -8.74 1.80 10.06
C SER A 381 -9.52 0.55 10.50
N ALA A 382 -10.45 0.06 9.68
CA ALA A 382 -11.28 -1.10 10.02
C ALA A 382 -10.68 -2.43 9.56
N THR A 383 -9.69 -2.42 8.65
CA THR A 383 -9.16 -3.65 8.05
C THR A 383 -7.62 -3.57 7.93
N PRO A 384 -6.88 -3.62 9.05
CA PRO A 384 -5.42 -3.68 8.98
C PRO A 384 -4.97 -4.94 8.22
N PRO A 385 -3.83 -4.91 7.49
CA PRO A 385 -3.38 -6.05 6.70
C PRO A 385 -2.93 -7.21 7.59
N TYR A 386 -2.84 -8.40 7.03
CA TYR A 386 -2.14 -9.50 7.70
C TYR A 386 -0.70 -9.08 8.03
N PHE A 387 -0.17 -9.56 9.14
CA PHE A 387 1.26 -9.43 9.43
C PHE A 387 2.08 -9.94 8.26
N ASN A 388 3.01 -9.11 7.78
CA ASN A 388 4.01 -9.51 6.80
C ASN A 388 5.03 -10.48 7.43
N CYS A 389 5.91 -11.06 6.62
CA CYS A 389 6.86 -12.06 7.10
C CYS A 389 7.88 -11.50 8.10
N ILE A 390 8.16 -10.19 8.08
CA ILE A 390 9.06 -9.55 9.07
C ILE A 390 8.36 -9.45 10.42
N GLU A 391 7.14 -8.94 10.44
CA GLU A 391 6.31 -8.85 11.65
C GLU A 391 6.13 -10.25 12.28
N ARG A 392 5.86 -11.28 11.44
CA ARG A 392 5.74 -12.67 11.88
C ARG A 392 7.06 -13.25 12.41
N GLU A 393 8.19 -12.96 11.75
CA GLU A 393 9.53 -13.37 12.23
C GLU A 393 9.84 -12.71 13.57
N MET A 394 9.56 -11.42 13.72
CA MET A 394 9.78 -10.68 14.97
C MET A 394 8.97 -11.26 16.13
N LEU A 395 7.73 -11.61 15.88
CA LEU A 395 6.82 -12.21 16.86
C LEU A 395 7.04 -13.73 17.06
N GLY A 396 7.94 -14.34 16.28
CA GLY A 396 8.19 -15.79 16.32
C GLY A 396 7.03 -16.64 15.80
N ILE A 397 6.07 -16.05 15.09
CA ILE A 397 4.95 -16.78 14.46
C ILE A 397 5.46 -17.65 13.32
N THR A 398 6.44 -17.16 12.57
CA THR A 398 7.05 -17.83 11.42
C THR A 398 8.55 -17.89 11.57
N GLU A 399 9.14 -19.03 11.20
CA GLU A 399 10.58 -19.21 11.02
C GLU A 399 10.85 -19.31 9.51
N PRO A 400 11.50 -18.30 8.87
CA PRO A 400 11.74 -18.32 7.46
C PRO A 400 12.60 -19.51 7.01
N ILE A 401 12.23 -20.14 5.90
CA ILE A 401 12.90 -21.31 5.33
C ILE A 401 14.00 -20.85 4.37
N SER A 402 15.24 -21.30 4.59
CA SER A 402 16.35 -20.93 3.73
C SER A 402 16.19 -21.49 2.30
N LEU A 403 16.43 -20.63 1.31
CA LEU A 403 16.46 -20.99 -0.10
C LEU A 403 17.78 -21.69 -0.46
N GLU A 404 17.69 -22.68 -1.34
CA GLU A 404 18.84 -23.40 -1.88
C GLU A 404 18.89 -23.23 -3.40
N THR A 405 20.10 -22.96 -3.91
CA THR A 405 20.34 -22.83 -5.35
C THR A 405 20.03 -24.13 -6.11
N GLY A 406 19.49 -24.01 -7.30
CA GLY A 406 19.13 -25.13 -8.15
C GLY A 406 17.77 -25.78 -7.81
N LYS A 407 17.00 -25.16 -6.90
CA LYS A 407 15.69 -25.63 -6.51
C LYS A 407 14.56 -24.72 -7.01
N SER A 408 13.39 -25.32 -7.18
CA SER A 408 12.13 -24.64 -7.46
C SER A 408 11.28 -24.60 -6.19
N TYR A 409 10.55 -23.50 -6.00
CA TYR A 409 9.74 -23.25 -4.82
C TYR A 409 8.33 -22.83 -5.20
N THR A 410 7.39 -23.14 -4.32
CA THR A 410 6.01 -22.64 -4.38
C THR A 410 5.69 -21.97 -3.06
N LEU A 411 5.08 -20.78 -3.15
CA LEU A 411 4.79 -19.91 -2.01
C LEU A 411 3.30 -19.57 -2.04
N ALA A 412 2.55 -20.15 -1.13
CA ALA A 412 1.14 -19.83 -0.92
C ALA A 412 0.99 -18.54 -0.08
N PRO A 413 -0.17 -17.88 -0.10
CA PRO A 413 -0.40 -16.68 0.71
C PRO A 413 -0.02 -16.90 2.18
N ILE A 414 0.70 -15.92 2.76
CA ILE A 414 1.31 -16.08 4.09
C ILE A 414 0.27 -16.31 5.18
N HIS A 415 -0.90 -15.69 5.10
CA HIS A 415 -1.96 -15.85 6.09
C HIS A 415 -2.49 -17.28 6.18
N SER A 416 -2.48 -18.01 5.07
CA SER A 416 -3.01 -19.37 5.00
C SER A 416 -1.92 -20.46 5.15
N SER A 417 -0.68 -20.15 4.75
CA SER A 417 0.43 -21.10 4.77
C SER A 417 1.35 -20.93 5.97
N ASN A 418 1.45 -19.72 6.49
CA ASN A 418 2.47 -19.29 7.44
C ASN A 418 3.92 -19.62 6.99
N ILE A 419 4.14 -19.61 5.66
CA ILE A 419 5.42 -19.93 5.05
C ILE A 419 5.99 -18.69 4.37
N CYS A 420 7.24 -18.37 4.66
CA CYS A 420 8.05 -17.45 3.90
C CYS A 420 9.44 -18.07 3.68
N TYR A 421 10.12 -17.58 2.65
CA TYR A 421 11.48 -18.03 2.34
C TYR A 421 12.50 -16.94 2.66
N ARG A 422 13.73 -17.38 2.86
CA ARG A 422 14.87 -16.54 3.20
C ARG A 422 16.09 -16.87 2.33
N LEU A 423 16.76 -15.85 1.83
CA LEU A 423 18.05 -15.96 1.18
C LEU A 423 19.07 -15.19 2.01
N ASP A 424 20.03 -15.90 2.57
CA ASP A 424 21.06 -15.31 3.44
C ASP A 424 22.21 -14.74 2.64
N SER A 425 22.79 -13.61 3.10
CA SER A 425 24.07 -13.14 2.65
C SER A 425 25.21 -13.89 3.36
N GLU A 426 26.47 -13.65 2.96
CA GLU A 426 27.65 -14.15 3.72
C GLU A 426 27.77 -13.47 5.09
N LYS A 427 27.08 -12.34 5.29
CA LYS A 427 27.09 -11.58 6.53
C LYS A 427 25.89 -11.95 7.38
N GLU A 428 26.13 -12.59 8.52
CA GLU A 428 25.09 -12.92 9.48
C GLU A 428 24.29 -11.65 9.88
N GLY A 429 22.96 -11.74 9.79
CA GLY A 429 22.03 -10.65 10.10
C GLY A 429 21.60 -9.82 8.88
N GLU A 430 22.13 -10.11 7.68
CA GLU A 430 21.68 -9.54 6.42
C GLU A 430 21.09 -10.64 5.52
N TYR A 431 19.85 -10.44 5.03
CA TYR A 431 19.15 -11.45 4.24
C TYR A 431 17.98 -10.86 3.46
N TYR A 432 17.50 -11.58 2.44
CA TYR A 432 16.23 -11.30 1.77
C TYR A 432 15.13 -12.21 2.31
N LEU A 433 13.93 -11.67 2.41
CA LEU A 433 12.70 -12.44 2.70
C LEU A 433 11.75 -12.41 1.52
N PHE A 434 11.01 -13.50 1.35
CA PHE A 434 10.04 -13.68 0.25
C PHE A 434 8.73 -14.18 0.83
N GLU A 435 7.65 -13.45 0.60
CA GLU A 435 6.29 -13.85 0.98
C GLU A 435 5.31 -13.73 -0.18
N CYS A 436 4.21 -14.46 -0.11
CA CYS A 436 3.08 -14.28 -1.02
C CYS A 436 1.93 -13.60 -0.27
N ARG A 437 1.37 -12.57 -0.89
CA ARG A 437 0.16 -11.89 -0.40
C ARG A 437 -1.01 -12.13 -1.35
N SER A 438 -2.16 -12.29 -0.77
CA SER A 438 -3.41 -12.38 -1.53
C SER A 438 -4.13 -11.03 -1.57
N ASN A 439 -5.24 -10.80 -2.04
CA ASN A 439 -6.00 -9.55 -1.95
C ASN A 439 -7.37 -9.84 -1.34
N ASP A 440 -7.38 -10.66 -0.29
CA ASP A 440 -8.58 -11.12 0.40
C ASP A 440 -8.40 -11.08 1.93
N GLY A 441 -9.44 -11.36 2.67
CA GLY A 441 -9.43 -11.29 4.13
C GLY A 441 -8.96 -9.92 4.63
N TRP A 442 -8.01 -9.91 5.55
CA TRP A 442 -7.39 -8.69 6.06
C TRP A 442 -6.51 -7.98 5.01
N ASP A 443 -6.02 -8.70 3.99
CA ASP A 443 -5.26 -8.11 2.87
C ASP A 443 -6.12 -7.44 1.80
N LYS A 444 -7.42 -7.39 1.94
CA LYS A 444 -8.34 -6.87 0.91
C LYS A 444 -8.00 -5.46 0.41
N TYR A 445 -7.33 -4.67 1.20
CA TYR A 445 -7.05 -3.26 0.90
C TYR A 445 -5.56 -2.95 0.70
N ILE A 446 -4.69 -3.95 0.57
CA ILE A 446 -3.24 -3.75 0.35
C ILE A 446 -2.87 -3.32 -1.08
N GLY A 447 -3.84 -3.16 -1.97
CA GLY A 447 -3.62 -2.61 -3.31
C GLY A 447 -3.17 -3.60 -4.38
N GLY A 448 -2.81 -4.84 -4.05
CA GLY A 448 -2.34 -5.84 -5.01
C GLY A 448 -2.20 -7.24 -4.43
N LYS A 449 -1.71 -8.17 -5.23
CA LYS A 449 -1.42 -9.56 -4.83
C LYS A 449 -0.20 -10.08 -5.55
N GLY A 450 0.51 -11.02 -4.94
CA GLY A 450 1.73 -11.61 -5.52
C GLY A 450 2.82 -11.77 -4.48
N MET A 451 4.06 -11.91 -4.94
CA MET A 451 5.21 -12.00 -4.06
C MET A 451 5.72 -10.61 -3.70
N LEU A 452 5.94 -10.38 -2.43
CA LEU A 452 6.73 -9.27 -1.90
C LEU A 452 8.11 -9.77 -1.52
N VAL A 453 9.10 -8.92 -1.73
CA VAL A 453 10.51 -9.22 -1.46
C VAL A 453 11.08 -8.10 -0.59
N TYR A 454 11.81 -8.48 0.45
CA TYR A 454 12.37 -7.55 1.40
C TYR A 454 13.86 -7.80 1.60
N HIS A 455 14.68 -6.75 1.61
CA HIS A 455 16.08 -6.80 2.02
C HIS A 455 16.20 -6.35 3.47
N ILE A 456 16.65 -7.23 4.31
CA ILE A 456 16.68 -7.06 5.77
C ILE A 456 18.12 -6.90 6.26
N ASP A 457 18.35 -5.84 7.03
CA ASP A 457 19.60 -5.59 7.75
C ASP A 457 19.33 -5.48 9.26
N LYS A 458 19.75 -6.47 10.01
CA LYS A 458 19.71 -6.49 11.49
C LYS A 458 20.99 -5.98 12.15
N ILE A 459 21.98 -5.51 11.35
CA ILE A 459 23.35 -5.26 11.80
C ILE A 459 23.62 -3.77 11.99
N LYS A 460 23.05 -2.91 11.14
CA LYS A 460 23.27 -1.46 11.16
C LYS A 460 22.99 -0.90 12.54
N LYS A 461 23.93 -0.11 13.05
CA LYS A 461 23.83 0.54 14.35
C LYS A 461 23.85 2.04 14.21
N GLU A 462 23.18 2.67 15.16
CA GLU A 462 23.16 4.12 15.33
C GLU A 462 23.56 4.50 16.74
N LYS A 463 24.20 5.66 16.85
CA LYS A 463 24.66 6.19 18.14
C LYS A 463 23.82 7.38 18.54
N VAL A 464 23.08 7.24 19.65
CA VAL A 464 22.34 8.33 20.28
C VAL A 464 22.89 8.57 21.69
N GLY A 465 23.52 9.70 21.89
CA GLY A 465 24.19 10.01 23.15
C GLY A 465 25.35 9.05 23.44
N ILE A 466 25.25 8.28 24.53
CA ILE A 466 26.26 7.28 24.95
C ILE A 466 25.91 5.86 24.48
N TYR A 467 24.73 5.65 23.92
CA TYR A 467 24.25 4.33 23.51
C TYR A 467 24.49 4.10 22.01
N GLU A 468 24.97 2.92 21.66
CA GLU A 468 25.15 2.45 20.29
C GLU A 468 24.37 1.15 20.12
N LEU A 469 23.25 1.21 19.43
CA LEU A 469 22.27 0.13 19.27
C LEU A 469 21.94 -0.05 17.78
N THR A 470 21.30 -1.16 17.46
CA THR A 470 20.79 -1.37 16.09
C THR A 470 19.63 -0.41 15.81
N THR A 471 19.39 -0.12 14.52
CA THR A 471 18.22 0.64 14.06
C THR A 471 16.91 -0.01 14.52
N TRP A 472 16.88 -1.33 14.65
CA TRP A 472 15.74 -2.09 15.17
C TRP A 472 15.50 -1.84 16.66
N GLU A 473 16.56 -1.71 17.45
CA GLU A 473 16.46 -1.39 18.89
C GLU A 473 16.08 0.07 19.10
N TRP A 474 16.45 0.97 18.18
CA TRP A 474 16.08 2.39 18.23
C TRP A 474 14.70 2.70 17.65
N ASN A 475 14.03 1.76 17.00
CA ASN A 475 12.83 2.01 16.19
C ASN A 475 13.08 3.02 15.05
N THR A 476 14.24 2.89 14.39
CA THR A 476 14.68 3.74 13.26
C THR A 476 15.03 2.90 12.03
N VAL A 477 14.29 1.82 11.83
CA VAL A 477 14.60 0.75 10.86
C VAL A 477 14.82 1.31 9.46
N ASN A 478 13.94 2.21 9.01
CA ASN A 478 13.94 2.79 7.68
C ASN A 478 14.18 4.31 7.67
N ALA A 479 14.74 4.88 8.74
CA ALA A 479 15.00 6.30 8.84
C ALA A 479 16.08 6.82 7.87
N THR A 480 16.87 5.96 7.24
CA THR A 480 17.89 6.36 6.27
C THR A 480 17.54 5.85 4.88
N GLN A 481 17.09 6.73 3.98
CA GLN A 481 16.69 6.38 2.62
C GLN A 481 17.74 5.60 1.84
N SER A 482 19.01 6.01 1.95
CA SER A 482 20.10 5.35 1.24
C SER A 482 20.51 4.00 1.82
N HIS A 483 19.98 3.59 2.96
CA HIS A 483 20.23 2.32 3.62
C HIS A 483 19.06 1.95 4.53
N GLN A 484 17.95 1.59 3.95
CA GLN A 484 16.80 1.06 4.67
C GLN A 484 17.11 -0.34 5.22
N CYS A 485 16.81 -0.58 6.49
CA CYS A 485 17.12 -1.87 7.14
C CYS A 485 16.00 -2.90 7.02
N ALA A 486 14.88 -2.49 6.46
CA ALA A 486 13.77 -3.32 6.00
C ALA A 486 13.29 -2.74 4.67
N ASP A 487 14.07 -2.95 3.62
CA ASP A 487 13.86 -2.36 2.30
C ASP A 487 12.92 -3.25 1.46
N LEU A 488 11.85 -2.68 0.93
CA LEU A 488 10.94 -3.36 0.02
C LEU A 488 11.47 -3.25 -1.41
N ILE A 489 11.69 -4.39 -2.04
CA ILE A 489 12.18 -4.47 -3.42
C ILE A 489 11.01 -4.46 -4.39
N GLU A 490 10.78 -3.35 -5.06
CA GLU A 490 9.65 -3.16 -5.97
C GLU A 490 9.84 -3.93 -7.28
N ALA A 491 8.80 -4.67 -7.66
CA ALA A 491 8.81 -5.46 -8.91
C ALA A 491 8.92 -4.62 -10.17
N ASP A 492 8.49 -3.37 -10.15
CA ASP A 492 8.57 -2.46 -11.30
C ASP A 492 9.91 -1.72 -11.39
N GLY A 493 10.81 -1.95 -10.42
CA GLY A 493 12.15 -1.36 -10.37
C GLY A 493 12.15 0.14 -10.09
N ARG A 494 11.08 0.68 -9.51
CA ARG A 494 11.09 2.04 -9.01
C ARG A 494 12.11 2.11 -7.88
N SER A 495 12.90 3.17 -7.92
CA SER A 495 13.77 3.47 -6.79
C SER A 495 12.97 4.18 -5.71
N ASP A 496 13.47 4.17 -4.49
CA ASP A 496 12.95 4.86 -3.31
C ASP A 496 12.90 6.40 -3.46
N ASN A 497 12.84 6.91 -4.68
CA ASN A 497 12.74 8.33 -4.98
C ASN A 497 11.28 8.79 -5.09
N ILE A 498 10.42 8.34 -4.20
CA ILE A 498 9.06 8.86 -4.07
C ILE A 498 9.16 10.23 -3.41
N GLN A 499 8.74 11.26 -4.15
CA GLN A 499 8.84 12.65 -3.70
C GLN A 499 7.50 13.22 -3.22
N SER A 500 6.43 12.41 -3.24
CA SER A 500 5.12 12.83 -2.76
C SER A 500 4.20 11.65 -2.46
N MET A 501 3.31 11.81 -1.49
CA MET A 501 2.28 10.81 -1.16
C MET A 501 1.39 10.45 -2.35
N SER A 502 1.14 11.38 -3.27
CA SER A 502 0.36 11.08 -4.48
C SER A 502 1.07 10.12 -5.42
N GLN A 503 2.40 10.13 -5.48
CA GLN A 503 3.18 9.13 -6.23
C GLN A 503 3.11 7.75 -5.56
N LEU A 504 3.22 7.72 -4.24
CA LEU A 504 3.08 6.50 -3.45
C LEU A 504 1.75 5.79 -3.70
N TYR A 505 0.64 6.52 -3.59
CA TYR A 505 -0.70 5.93 -3.72
C TYR A 505 -1.08 5.54 -5.14
N MET A 506 -0.52 6.19 -6.16
CA MET A 506 -0.89 5.89 -7.55
C MET A 506 -0.33 4.57 -8.05
N ASP A 507 0.72 4.03 -7.44
CA ASP A 507 1.52 2.96 -8.04
C ASP A 507 1.83 1.76 -7.15
N ILE A 508 1.16 1.61 -6.01
CA ILE A 508 1.42 0.50 -5.07
C ILE A 508 1.34 -0.89 -5.72
N ARG A 509 0.59 -1.03 -6.81
CA ARG A 509 0.49 -2.30 -7.56
C ARG A 509 1.82 -2.74 -8.17
N GLY A 510 2.75 -1.82 -8.40
CA GLY A 510 4.06 -2.07 -8.97
C GLY A 510 5.01 -2.84 -8.05
N ILE A 511 4.72 -2.93 -6.76
CA ILE A 511 5.60 -3.60 -5.80
C ILE A 511 5.52 -5.14 -5.86
N PHE A 512 4.41 -5.71 -6.35
CA PHE A 512 4.17 -7.15 -6.35
C PHE A 512 4.78 -7.86 -7.56
N PHE A 513 5.51 -8.94 -7.34
CA PHE A 513 5.91 -9.88 -8.39
C PHE A 513 4.81 -10.94 -8.64
N PRO A 514 4.61 -11.43 -9.88
CA PRO A 514 5.21 -10.93 -11.11
C PRO A 514 4.52 -9.67 -11.62
N GLN A 515 5.28 -8.80 -12.30
CA GLN A 515 4.73 -7.76 -13.16
C GLN A 515 4.92 -8.16 -14.63
N THR A 516 4.28 -7.45 -15.55
CA THR A 516 4.36 -7.74 -17.00
C THR A 516 5.80 -7.88 -17.50
N LYS A 517 6.76 -7.19 -16.86
CA LYS A 517 8.20 -7.22 -17.23
C LYS A 517 9.11 -7.70 -16.11
N ALA A 518 8.58 -8.02 -14.92
CA ALA A 518 9.36 -8.44 -13.75
C ALA A 518 8.93 -9.84 -13.32
N THR A 519 9.45 -10.85 -14.05
CA THR A 519 9.30 -12.27 -13.75
C THR A 519 10.57 -12.90 -13.17
N SER A 520 11.54 -12.05 -12.83
CA SER A 520 12.78 -12.43 -12.18
C SER A 520 13.26 -11.30 -11.26
N LEU A 521 14.06 -11.66 -10.27
CA LEU A 521 14.89 -10.77 -9.47
C LEU A 521 16.34 -11.18 -9.68
N GLU A 522 17.05 -10.34 -10.38
CA GLU A 522 18.46 -10.53 -10.75
C GLU A 522 19.27 -9.41 -10.08
N ASP A 523 20.59 -9.54 -10.04
CA ASP A 523 21.50 -8.55 -9.43
C ASP A 523 21.18 -8.26 -7.96
N ILE A 524 20.88 -9.31 -7.17
CA ILE A 524 20.66 -9.21 -5.73
C ILE A 524 21.89 -8.56 -5.08
N LYS A 525 21.67 -7.43 -4.41
CA LYS A 525 22.70 -6.61 -3.78
C LYS A 525 22.69 -6.79 -2.28
N TRP A 526 23.88 -6.65 -1.69
CA TRP A 526 24.10 -6.71 -0.26
C TRP A 526 24.77 -5.43 0.24
N TRP A 527 24.47 -5.04 1.46
CA TRP A 527 25.13 -3.89 2.08
C TRP A 527 26.56 -4.21 2.50
N TYR A 528 26.79 -5.45 2.97
CA TYR A 528 28.06 -5.84 3.59
C TYR A 528 28.82 -6.92 2.82
N SER A 529 28.24 -7.49 1.80
CA SER A 529 28.81 -8.57 1.00
C SER A 529 28.90 -8.18 -0.48
N PRO A 530 29.78 -8.81 -1.27
CA PRO A 530 29.75 -8.66 -2.73
C PRO A 530 28.40 -9.08 -3.31
N ALA A 531 28.07 -8.56 -4.49
CA ALA A 531 26.89 -9.02 -5.22
C ALA A 531 26.95 -10.55 -5.41
N THR A 532 25.81 -11.20 -5.25
CA THR A 532 25.70 -12.66 -5.42
C THR A 532 25.52 -13.03 -6.90
N ASP A 533 25.88 -14.27 -7.24
CA ASP A 533 25.55 -14.90 -8.51
C ASP A 533 24.18 -15.61 -8.49
N ILE A 534 23.42 -15.45 -7.41
CA ILE A 534 22.10 -16.07 -7.22
C ILE A 534 21.02 -15.16 -7.82
N ASN A 535 20.10 -15.77 -8.56
CA ASN A 535 18.94 -15.11 -9.14
C ASN A 535 17.65 -15.84 -8.77
N ILE A 536 16.57 -15.09 -8.60
CA ILE A 536 15.22 -15.63 -8.49
C ILE A 536 14.58 -15.49 -9.88
N THR A 537 14.21 -16.59 -10.50
CA THR A 537 13.79 -16.60 -11.91
C THR A 537 12.46 -17.35 -12.12
N GLY A 538 11.77 -17.07 -13.21
CA GLY A 538 10.53 -17.76 -13.56
C GLY A 538 9.41 -17.51 -12.55
N ILE A 539 9.33 -16.31 -11.99
CA ILE A 539 8.30 -15.94 -11.02
C ILE A 539 6.95 -15.92 -11.75
N THR A 540 6.02 -16.73 -11.29
CA THR A 540 4.66 -16.84 -11.83
C THR A 540 3.63 -16.87 -10.71
N LEU A 541 2.46 -16.26 -10.95
CA LEU A 541 1.31 -16.32 -10.06
C LEU A 541 0.22 -17.18 -10.72
N SER A 542 -0.16 -18.27 -10.06
CA SER A 542 -1.21 -19.17 -10.57
C SER A 542 -2.02 -19.75 -9.42
N GLY A 543 -3.34 -19.68 -9.49
CA GLY A 543 -4.23 -20.18 -8.45
C GLY A 543 -3.98 -19.55 -7.07
N GLY A 544 -3.52 -18.29 -7.03
CA GLY A 544 -3.18 -17.59 -5.79
C GLY A 544 -1.79 -17.90 -5.24
N ASN A 545 -1.05 -18.85 -5.82
CA ASN A 545 0.29 -19.23 -5.38
C ASN A 545 1.36 -18.65 -6.30
N ILE A 546 2.50 -18.29 -5.73
CA ILE A 546 3.72 -17.93 -6.47
C ILE A 546 4.57 -19.18 -6.67
N SER A 547 5.12 -19.35 -7.87
CA SER A 547 6.18 -20.31 -8.13
C SER A 547 7.39 -19.62 -8.71
N PHE A 548 8.60 -20.05 -8.32
CA PHE A 548 9.86 -19.48 -8.79
C PHE A 548 11.00 -20.48 -8.66
N ASN A 549 12.14 -20.15 -9.30
CA ASN A 549 13.37 -20.95 -9.24
C ASN A 549 14.50 -20.11 -8.65
N VAL A 550 15.37 -20.75 -7.86
CA VAL A 550 16.62 -20.18 -7.38
C VAL A 550 17.76 -20.70 -8.25
N THR A 551 18.40 -19.83 -9.02
CA THR A 551 19.41 -20.20 -10.01
C THR A 551 20.71 -19.44 -9.76
N LYS A 552 21.82 -19.94 -10.30
CA LYS A 552 23.05 -19.15 -10.38
C LYS A 552 23.16 -18.46 -11.73
N ALA A 553 23.82 -17.29 -11.76
CA ALA A 553 24.03 -16.55 -13.00
C ALA A 553 24.76 -17.40 -14.06
N ALA A 554 25.66 -18.30 -13.65
CA ALA A 554 26.32 -19.24 -14.54
C ALA A 554 25.41 -20.37 -15.07
N ASP A 555 24.29 -20.64 -14.39
CA ASP A 555 23.31 -21.66 -14.75
C ASP A 555 22.19 -21.08 -15.64
N VAL A 556 22.12 -19.77 -15.77
CA VAL A 556 21.19 -19.09 -16.66
C VAL A 556 21.74 -19.26 -18.08
N VAL A 557 21.29 -20.30 -18.75
CA VAL A 557 21.47 -20.40 -20.20
C VAL A 557 20.70 -19.25 -20.83
N GLU A 558 21.43 -18.29 -21.39
CA GLU A 558 20.83 -17.14 -22.04
C GLU A 558 19.98 -17.65 -23.22
N VAL A 559 18.66 -17.52 -23.06
CA VAL A 559 17.68 -18.00 -24.05
C VAL A 559 17.48 -16.91 -25.10
N ALA A 560 17.46 -17.27 -26.36
CA ALA A 560 17.14 -16.34 -27.43
C ALA A 560 15.69 -15.83 -27.26
N LYS A 561 15.54 -14.54 -26.95
CA LYS A 561 14.22 -13.88 -26.82
C LYS A 561 13.92 -13.06 -28.07
N ILE A 562 12.65 -13.05 -28.46
CA ILE A 562 12.16 -12.23 -29.55
C ILE A 562 11.89 -10.82 -29.02
N THR A 563 12.45 -9.81 -29.66
CA THR A 563 12.32 -8.40 -29.28
C THR A 563 11.97 -7.54 -30.49
N HIS A 564 11.55 -6.30 -30.24
CA HIS A 564 11.28 -5.28 -31.27
C HIS A 564 10.39 -5.78 -32.42
N VAL A 565 9.30 -6.47 -32.09
CA VAL A 565 8.36 -6.99 -33.09
C VAL A 565 7.55 -5.84 -33.68
N SER A 566 7.57 -5.73 -34.99
CA SER A 566 6.75 -4.78 -35.74
C SER A 566 6.16 -5.46 -36.97
N PHE A 567 5.05 -4.94 -37.46
CA PHE A 567 4.45 -5.47 -38.70
C PHE A 567 3.82 -4.37 -39.55
N THR A 568 3.76 -4.64 -40.84
CA THR A 568 3.05 -3.82 -41.83
C THR A 568 2.14 -4.72 -42.64
N THR A 569 0.88 -4.35 -42.77
CA THR A 569 -0.12 -5.15 -43.49
C THR A 569 -0.50 -4.51 -44.82
N PHE A 570 -0.83 -5.39 -45.77
CA PHE A 570 -1.33 -5.11 -47.13
C PHE A 570 -2.66 -5.84 -47.30
N PRO A 571 -3.39 -5.62 -48.41
CA PRO A 571 -4.64 -6.34 -48.62
C PRO A 571 -4.51 -7.87 -48.68
N ASP A 572 -3.44 -8.40 -49.23
CA ASP A 572 -3.20 -9.81 -49.46
C ASP A 572 -1.89 -10.33 -48.84
N ALA A 573 -1.22 -9.50 -48.05
CA ALA A 573 0.08 -9.81 -47.46
C ALA A 573 0.32 -9.10 -46.15
N ALA A 574 1.30 -9.57 -45.36
CA ALA A 574 1.87 -8.85 -44.22
C ALA A 574 3.39 -9.03 -44.20
N ILE A 575 4.11 -8.04 -43.73
CA ILE A 575 5.54 -8.12 -43.40
C ILE A 575 5.67 -8.01 -41.89
N ILE A 576 6.34 -8.98 -41.29
CA ILE A 576 6.66 -8.99 -39.88
C ILE A 576 8.17 -8.82 -39.76
N MET A 577 8.61 -7.91 -38.88
CA MET A 577 10.02 -7.67 -38.54
C MET A 577 10.21 -7.87 -37.05
N PHE A 578 11.31 -8.48 -36.65
CA PHE A 578 11.64 -8.72 -35.23
C PHE A 578 13.14 -8.88 -35.06
N GLU A 579 13.59 -8.76 -33.82
CA GLU A 579 14.99 -8.86 -33.44
C GLU A 579 15.20 -9.97 -32.41
N LYS A 580 16.40 -10.48 -32.34
CA LYS A 580 16.90 -11.40 -31.33
C LYS A 580 17.67 -10.60 -30.29
N ASN A 581 17.36 -10.79 -28.99
CA ASN A 581 18.00 -10.07 -27.90
C ASN A 581 19.54 -10.18 -27.90
N ASN A 582 20.05 -11.36 -28.22
CA ASN A 582 21.48 -11.62 -28.38
C ASN A 582 21.74 -12.29 -29.74
N PRO A 583 22.38 -11.58 -30.69
CA PRO A 583 22.66 -12.10 -32.03
C PRO A 583 23.63 -13.30 -32.08
N GLU A 584 24.40 -13.53 -31.00
CA GLU A 584 25.38 -14.61 -30.94
C GLU A 584 24.78 -15.98 -30.56
N LEU A 585 23.59 -16.00 -30.00
CA LEU A 585 22.92 -17.24 -29.63
C LEU A 585 22.54 -18.07 -30.87
N ALA A 586 22.68 -19.39 -30.75
CA ALA A 586 22.30 -20.32 -31.84
C ALA A 586 20.77 -20.31 -32.08
N GLY A 587 20.36 -20.82 -33.23
CA GLY A 587 18.97 -21.02 -33.63
C GLY A 587 18.47 -20.04 -34.68
N LYS A 588 17.73 -20.57 -35.65
CA LYS A 588 17.01 -19.78 -36.66
C LYS A 588 15.55 -19.64 -36.23
N PRO A 589 14.95 -18.45 -36.43
CA PRO A 589 13.53 -18.29 -36.16
C PRO A 589 12.67 -18.99 -37.22
N GLU A 590 11.57 -19.54 -36.77
CA GLU A 590 10.47 -20.01 -37.61
C GLU A 590 9.26 -19.09 -37.39
N VAL A 591 8.54 -18.78 -38.43
CA VAL A 591 7.29 -18.00 -38.35
C VAL A 591 6.17 -18.79 -38.99
N GLY A 592 5.18 -19.12 -38.20
CA GLY A 592 3.93 -19.71 -38.66
C GLY A 592 2.78 -18.70 -38.58
N TRP A 593 1.77 -18.83 -39.43
CA TRP A 593 0.59 -17.98 -39.41
C TRP A 593 -0.67 -18.75 -39.79
N ARG A 594 -1.81 -18.30 -39.30
CA ARG A 594 -3.14 -18.83 -39.64
C ARG A 594 -4.23 -17.77 -39.38
N PRO A 595 -5.47 -17.95 -39.91
CA PRO A 595 -6.60 -17.11 -39.51
C PRO A 595 -6.81 -17.17 -38.00
N SER A 596 -7.11 -16.02 -37.39
CA SER A 596 -7.37 -15.97 -35.97
C SER A 596 -8.59 -16.80 -35.58
N GLY A 597 -8.43 -17.61 -34.53
CA GLY A 597 -9.49 -18.50 -34.05
C GLY A 597 -9.65 -19.80 -34.86
N SER A 598 -8.85 -20.00 -35.90
CA SER A 598 -8.82 -21.30 -36.63
C SER A 598 -8.05 -22.35 -35.82
N GLU A 599 -8.50 -23.60 -35.89
CA GLU A 599 -7.76 -24.78 -35.37
C GLU A 599 -6.80 -25.37 -36.41
N ASP A 600 -6.72 -24.77 -37.61
CA ASP A 600 -5.83 -25.24 -38.66
C ASP A 600 -4.36 -25.19 -38.23
N GLU A 601 -3.54 -26.03 -38.82
CA GLU A 601 -2.09 -25.98 -38.67
C GLU A 601 -1.54 -24.64 -39.16
N TYR A 602 -0.47 -24.14 -38.53
CA TYR A 602 0.19 -22.93 -38.97
C TYR A 602 0.85 -23.12 -40.33
N SER A 603 0.56 -22.21 -41.23
CA SER A 603 1.30 -22.09 -42.51
C SER A 603 2.66 -21.46 -42.24
N ASN A 604 3.74 -22.01 -42.79
CA ASN A 604 5.09 -21.50 -42.58
C ASN A 604 5.43 -20.34 -43.52
N ALA A 605 6.12 -19.33 -42.98
CA ALA A 605 6.67 -18.22 -43.75
C ALA A 605 8.19 -18.36 -43.89
N GLU A 606 8.74 -17.91 -45.01
CA GLU A 606 10.18 -17.80 -45.21
C GLU A 606 10.71 -16.61 -44.37
N VAL A 607 11.70 -16.87 -43.50
CA VAL A 607 12.33 -15.86 -42.65
C VAL A 607 13.69 -15.53 -43.22
N VAL A 608 13.94 -14.23 -43.40
CA VAL A 608 15.21 -13.69 -43.92
C VAL A 608 15.88 -12.88 -42.81
N GLU A 609 17.13 -13.19 -42.53
CA GLU A 609 17.99 -12.33 -41.72
C GLU A 609 18.57 -11.21 -42.59
N TYR A 610 18.11 -9.98 -42.41
CA TYR A 610 18.55 -8.82 -43.18
C TYR A 610 19.72 -8.06 -42.55
N ALA A 611 19.93 -8.26 -41.25
CA ALA A 611 21.10 -7.83 -40.50
C ALA A 611 21.31 -8.78 -39.31
N LYS A 612 22.50 -8.84 -38.73
CA LYS A 612 22.82 -9.77 -37.64
C LYS A 612 21.82 -9.65 -36.51
N GLY A 613 21.09 -10.73 -36.20
CA GLY A 613 20.04 -10.79 -35.20
C GLY A 613 18.75 -10.06 -35.53
N LYS A 614 18.60 -9.59 -36.80
CA LYS A 614 17.38 -8.88 -37.23
C LYS A 614 16.74 -9.63 -38.43
N TYR A 615 15.48 -9.93 -38.26
CA TYR A 615 14.75 -10.84 -39.15
C TYR A 615 13.52 -10.18 -39.75
N ALA A 616 13.17 -10.57 -40.93
CA ALA A 616 11.91 -10.23 -41.60
C ALA A 616 11.30 -11.45 -42.24
N CYS A 617 9.98 -11.54 -42.25
CA CYS A 617 9.26 -12.51 -43.04
C CYS A 617 8.09 -11.84 -43.77
N LYS A 618 7.75 -12.37 -44.96
CA LYS A 618 6.59 -11.93 -45.72
C LYS A 618 5.55 -13.04 -45.73
N LEU A 619 4.38 -12.75 -45.20
CA LEU A 619 3.19 -13.59 -45.29
C LEU A 619 2.47 -13.23 -46.57
N THR A 620 2.13 -14.21 -47.39
CA THR A 620 1.44 -14.03 -48.68
C THR A 620 0.19 -14.90 -48.76
N ASN A 621 -0.65 -14.62 -49.75
CA ASN A 621 -1.92 -15.32 -49.97
C ASN A 621 -2.91 -15.14 -48.81
N LEU A 622 -2.85 -13.97 -48.13
CA LEU A 622 -3.83 -13.60 -47.13
C LEU A 622 -5.12 -13.13 -47.83
N SER A 623 -6.24 -13.37 -47.17
CA SER A 623 -7.52 -12.83 -47.66
C SER A 623 -7.57 -11.33 -47.43
N SER A 624 -8.02 -10.56 -48.40
CA SER A 624 -8.25 -9.13 -48.25
C SER A 624 -9.56 -8.84 -47.53
N GLY A 625 -9.72 -7.63 -47.00
CA GLY A 625 -10.96 -7.19 -46.36
C GLY A 625 -10.97 -7.30 -44.84
N HIS A 626 -9.90 -6.92 -44.20
CA HIS A 626 -9.75 -6.89 -42.71
C HIS A 626 -9.94 -8.27 -42.07
N VAL A 627 -9.40 -9.28 -42.68
CA VAL A 627 -9.37 -10.62 -42.06
C VAL A 627 -8.29 -10.63 -40.97
N SER A 628 -8.68 -11.10 -39.78
CA SER A 628 -7.75 -11.28 -38.67
C SER A 628 -6.90 -12.53 -38.85
N TYR A 629 -5.62 -12.39 -38.59
CA TYR A 629 -4.63 -13.46 -38.59
C TYR A 629 -3.84 -13.46 -37.28
N GLU A 630 -3.37 -14.63 -36.87
CA GLU A 630 -2.37 -14.77 -35.83
C GLU A 630 -1.07 -15.30 -36.43
N ALA A 631 0.05 -14.78 -35.97
CA ALA A 631 1.36 -15.29 -36.29
C ALA A 631 2.10 -15.70 -35.02
N LEU A 632 2.81 -16.82 -35.11
CA LEU A 632 3.64 -17.38 -34.07
C LEU A 632 5.09 -17.36 -34.53
N ILE A 633 5.94 -16.59 -33.88
CA ILE A 633 7.38 -16.55 -34.07
C ILE A 633 8.00 -17.49 -33.06
N MET A 634 8.88 -18.40 -33.45
CA MET A 634 9.54 -19.35 -32.57
C MET A 634 11.03 -19.40 -32.86
N PHE A 635 11.85 -19.43 -31.82
CA PHE A 635 13.22 -19.92 -31.89
C PHE A 635 13.25 -21.33 -31.33
N LYS A 636 13.71 -22.29 -32.15
CA LYS A 636 14.01 -23.63 -31.68
C LYS A 636 15.41 -23.64 -31.11
N GLU A 637 15.52 -24.04 -29.87
CA GLU A 637 16.79 -24.22 -29.18
C GLU A 637 17.22 -25.67 -29.19
N ASP A 638 18.53 -25.89 -29.17
CA ASP A 638 19.11 -27.25 -29.14
C ASP A 638 18.77 -27.99 -27.81
N ASN A 639 18.30 -27.26 -26.77
CA ASN A 639 17.93 -27.81 -25.47
C ASN A 639 16.42 -28.07 -25.27
N GLY A 640 15.61 -27.84 -26.26
CA GLY A 640 14.19 -28.26 -26.30
C GLY A 640 13.17 -27.27 -25.71
N ASN A 641 13.56 -26.11 -25.23
CA ASN A 641 12.65 -25.06 -24.75
C ASN A 641 12.54 -23.91 -25.78
N PRO A 642 11.47 -23.85 -26.61
CA PRO A 642 11.34 -22.81 -27.60
C PRO A 642 10.92 -21.49 -26.98
N SER A 643 11.63 -20.41 -27.31
CA SER A 643 11.13 -19.05 -27.10
C SER A 643 10.10 -18.74 -28.18
N SER A 644 8.92 -18.29 -27.80
CA SER A 644 7.84 -17.98 -28.75
C SER A 644 7.22 -16.60 -28.48
N TYR A 645 6.78 -15.96 -29.57
CA TYR A 645 6.03 -14.71 -29.52
C TYR A 645 4.83 -14.81 -30.46
N LYS A 646 3.65 -14.58 -29.90
CA LYS A 646 2.39 -14.61 -30.66
C LYS A 646 1.92 -13.17 -30.88
N LEU A 647 1.58 -12.84 -32.14
CA LEU A 647 0.99 -11.55 -32.49
C LEU A 647 -0.27 -11.77 -33.34
N SER A 648 -1.18 -10.80 -33.26
CA SER A 648 -2.37 -10.74 -34.08
C SER A 648 -2.33 -9.50 -34.97
N PHE A 649 -2.76 -9.62 -36.21
CA PHE A 649 -2.83 -8.53 -37.17
C PHE A 649 -4.03 -8.70 -38.12
N MET A 650 -4.40 -7.63 -38.82
CA MET A 650 -5.45 -7.67 -39.84
C MET A 650 -4.93 -7.20 -41.19
N THR A 651 -5.38 -7.84 -42.28
CA THR A 651 -5.09 -7.39 -43.64
C THR A 651 -5.79 -6.08 -43.95
N LYS A 652 -5.21 -5.25 -44.80
CA LYS A 652 -5.80 -3.99 -45.23
C LYS A 652 -6.94 -4.22 -46.22
N ARG A 653 -7.87 -3.28 -46.17
CA ARG A 653 -8.90 -3.14 -47.17
C ARG A 653 -8.34 -2.40 -48.43
N ASN A 654 -8.89 -2.64 -49.59
CA ASN A 654 -8.51 -1.93 -50.83
C ASN A 654 -9.06 -0.50 -50.91
N SER A 655 -9.74 0.01 -49.86
CA SER A 655 -10.32 1.34 -49.81
C SER A 655 -9.72 2.21 -48.68
N ALA A 656 -9.85 3.52 -48.79
CA ALA A 656 -9.27 4.51 -47.86
C ALA A 656 -10.07 4.69 -46.56
N VAL A 657 -10.99 3.79 -46.22
CA VAL A 657 -11.84 3.91 -45.00
C VAL A 657 -11.09 3.46 -43.74
N SER A 658 -11.32 4.13 -42.63
CA SER A 658 -10.74 3.79 -41.32
C SER A 658 -11.22 2.43 -40.82
N TRP A 659 -10.35 1.68 -40.16
CA TRP A 659 -10.62 0.32 -39.71
C TRP A 659 -11.71 0.24 -38.66
N PRO A 660 -12.69 -0.68 -38.77
CA PRO A 660 -13.58 -0.98 -37.68
C PRO A 660 -12.84 -1.78 -36.60
N TYR A 661 -13.09 -1.46 -35.35
CA TYR A 661 -12.60 -2.25 -34.24
C TYR A 661 -13.61 -2.32 -33.11
N LEU A 662 -13.61 -3.45 -32.40
CA LEU A 662 -14.45 -3.62 -31.22
C LEU A 662 -13.74 -3.03 -30.01
N TYR A 663 -14.37 -2.05 -29.37
CA TYR A 663 -13.90 -1.49 -28.12
C TYR A 663 -14.37 -2.36 -26.96
N ILE A 664 -13.45 -3.11 -26.36
CA ILE A 664 -13.65 -3.87 -25.11
C ILE A 664 -12.53 -3.46 -24.17
N SER A 665 -12.87 -2.98 -22.99
CA SER A 665 -11.91 -2.51 -22.00
C SER A 665 -11.17 -3.65 -21.31
N ASP A 666 -11.79 -4.85 -21.23
CA ASP A 666 -11.21 -6.03 -20.63
C ASP A 666 -11.70 -7.30 -21.35
N ASN A 667 -10.81 -8.26 -21.54
CA ASN A 667 -11.15 -9.57 -22.14
C ASN A 667 -11.44 -10.62 -21.05
N GLN A 668 -11.15 -10.35 -19.80
CA GLN A 668 -11.47 -11.17 -18.63
C GLN A 668 -12.64 -10.52 -17.90
N ILE A 669 -13.73 -11.23 -17.75
CA ILE A 669 -14.95 -10.71 -17.15
C ILE A 669 -15.54 -11.71 -16.15
N ALA A 670 -16.11 -11.21 -15.07
CA ALA A 670 -16.86 -12.05 -14.17
C ALA A 670 -18.16 -12.53 -14.81
N ARG A 671 -18.59 -13.75 -14.50
CA ARG A 671 -19.82 -14.34 -14.99
C ARG A 671 -21.02 -13.43 -14.73
N GLY A 672 -21.83 -13.22 -15.76
CA GLY A 672 -23.01 -12.32 -15.69
C GLY A 672 -22.68 -10.84 -15.95
N THR A 673 -21.44 -10.49 -16.20
CA THR A 673 -21.06 -9.13 -16.63
C THR A 673 -21.45 -8.91 -18.10
N GLY A 674 -22.09 -7.78 -18.38
CA GLY A 674 -22.46 -7.39 -19.75
C GLY A 674 -21.28 -6.74 -20.49
N LEU A 675 -20.89 -7.31 -21.61
CA LEU A 675 -19.94 -6.72 -22.55
C LEU A 675 -20.63 -5.71 -23.46
N PRO A 676 -20.19 -4.44 -23.53
CA PRO A 676 -20.71 -3.49 -24.49
C PRO A 676 -20.24 -3.86 -25.90
N LEU A 677 -21.16 -4.07 -26.82
CA LEU A 677 -20.88 -4.39 -28.22
C LEU A 677 -20.89 -3.11 -29.06
N HIS A 678 -19.77 -2.43 -29.11
CA HIS A 678 -19.59 -1.21 -29.89
C HIS A 678 -18.44 -1.35 -30.91
N ILE A 679 -18.77 -1.26 -32.18
CA ILE A 679 -17.77 -1.22 -33.25
C ILE A 679 -17.48 0.23 -33.60
N VAL A 680 -16.28 0.68 -33.34
CA VAL A 680 -15.81 2.02 -33.73
C VAL A 680 -15.50 2.01 -35.23
N ASN A 681 -15.72 3.12 -35.92
CA ASN A 681 -15.54 3.29 -37.38
C ASN A 681 -16.49 2.43 -38.21
N SER A 682 -17.68 2.10 -37.73
CA SER A 682 -18.70 1.33 -38.42
C SER A 682 -19.91 2.14 -38.87
N SER A 683 -19.86 3.47 -38.84
CA SER A 683 -20.99 4.35 -39.19
C SER A 683 -21.52 4.17 -40.63
N GLU A 684 -20.67 3.71 -41.55
CA GLU A 684 -20.99 3.45 -42.97
C GLU A 684 -21.17 1.97 -43.23
N ALA A 685 -21.25 1.13 -42.19
CA ALA A 685 -21.53 -0.30 -42.38
C ALA A 685 -23.00 -0.52 -42.80
N LYS A 686 -23.20 -1.36 -43.76
CA LYS A 686 -24.52 -1.80 -44.18
C LYS A 686 -25.19 -2.67 -43.14
N GLU A 687 -24.41 -3.56 -42.51
CA GLU A 687 -24.87 -4.52 -41.52
C GLU A 687 -23.73 -4.92 -40.60
N ILE A 688 -24.04 -5.21 -39.32
CA ILE A 688 -23.12 -5.83 -38.38
C ILE A 688 -23.81 -7.07 -37.80
N SER A 689 -23.25 -8.23 -38.02
CA SER A 689 -23.71 -9.49 -37.45
C SER A 689 -22.71 -10.02 -36.42
N TRP A 690 -23.24 -10.78 -35.45
CA TRP A 690 -22.50 -11.22 -34.27
C TRP A 690 -22.59 -12.73 -34.11
N GLU A 691 -21.48 -13.37 -33.77
CA GLU A 691 -21.38 -14.78 -33.43
C GLU A 691 -20.61 -14.94 -32.11
N TYR A 692 -20.99 -15.92 -31.29
CA TYR A 692 -20.22 -16.38 -30.14
C TYR A 692 -20.08 -17.87 -30.18
N ASN A 693 -18.83 -18.38 -30.19
CA ASN A 693 -18.52 -19.79 -30.39
C ASN A 693 -19.25 -20.36 -31.63
N ASP A 694 -19.12 -19.65 -32.76
CA ASP A 694 -19.74 -19.96 -34.07
C ASP A 694 -21.29 -20.01 -34.06
N THR A 695 -21.93 -19.52 -33.01
CA THR A 695 -23.37 -19.40 -32.93
C THR A 695 -23.80 -17.94 -33.10
N ALA A 696 -24.59 -17.65 -34.12
CA ALA A 696 -25.09 -16.31 -34.37
C ALA A 696 -26.06 -15.85 -33.23
N PHE A 697 -25.93 -14.60 -32.85
CA PHE A 697 -26.83 -13.97 -31.87
C PHE A 697 -27.13 -12.51 -32.25
N SER A 698 -28.22 -11.98 -31.71
CA SER A 698 -28.56 -10.57 -31.86
C SER A 698 -28.32 -9.86 -30.52
N PRO A 699 -27.58 -8.72 -30.51
CA PRO A 699 -27.39 -7.94 -29.29
C PRO A 699 -28.73 -7.49 -28.72
N GLY A 700 -28.87 -7.50 -27.40
CA GLY A 700 -30.06 -6.98 -26.73
C GLY A 700 -30.26 -5.48 -26.96
N LYS A 701 -31.40 -4.92 -26.53
CA LYS A 701 -31.80 -3.51 -26.74
C LYS A 701 -30.78 -2.46 -26.29
N ASN A 702 -29.80 -2.86 -25.46
CA ASN A 702 -28.75 -1.97 -24.92
C ASN A 702 -27.38 -2.26 -25.53
N PHE A 703 -27.30 -3.04 -26.61
CA PHE A 703 -26.03 -3.44 -27.24
C PHE A 703 -25.03 -4.08 -26.26
N HIS A 704 -25.50 -4.90 -25.32
CA HIS A 704 -24.68 -5.69 -24.42
C HIS A 704 -24.88 -7.18 -24.68
N PHE A 705 -23.79 -7.92 -24.54
CA PHE A 705 -23.74 -9.38 -24.60
C PHE A 705 -23.29 -9.93 -23.24
N TYR A 706 -23.92 -11.00 -22.77
CA TYR A 706 -23.66 -11.61 -21.46
C TYR A 706 -23.16 -13.05 -21.68
N PRO A 707 -21.87 -13.28 -21.87
CA PRO A 707 -21.35 -14.62 -22.00
C PRO A 707 -21.39 -15.37 -20.67
N GLU A 708 -21.86 -16.62 -20.70
CA GLU A 708 -21.90 -17.50 -19.54
C GLU A 708 -20.67 -18.39 -19.41
N THR A 709 -19.91 -18.57 -20.47
CA THR A 709 -18.69 -19.38 -20.56
C THR A 709 -17.66 -18.68 -21.41
N SER A 710 -16.39 -18.97 -21.20
CA SER A 710 -15.31 -18.47 -22.04
C SER A 710 -15.49 -18.89 -23.50
N GLY A 711 -15.13 -18.02 -24.43
CA GLY A 711 -15.35 -18.29 -25.84
C GLY A 711 -14.77 -17.24 -26.79
N VAL A 712 -15.17 -17.32 -28.05
CA VAL A 712 -14.74 -16.43 -29.11
C VAL A 712 -15.91 -15.59 -29.58
N LEU A 713 -15.82 -14.28 -29.39
CA LEU A 713 -16.76 -13.30 -29.92
C LEU A 713 -16.27 -12.85 -31.29
N LYS A 714 -17.18 -12.91 -32.27
CA LYS A 714 -16.90 -12.54 -33.67
C LYS A 714 -17.94 -11.52 -34.13
N ALA A 715 -17.46 -10.42 -34.71
CA ALA A 715 -18.29 -9.42 -35.35
C ALA A 715 -17.96 -9.39 -36.85
N ILE A 716 -18.97 -9.42 -37.67
CA ILE A 716 -18.84 -9.32 -39.13
C ILE A 716 -19.48 -8.00 -39.55
N VAL A 717 -18.67 -7.08 -40.00
CA VAL A 717 -19.07 -5.77 -40.52
C VAL A 717 -19.18 -5.84 -42.01
N THR A 718 -20.39 -5.82 -42.57
CA THR A 718 -20.66 -5.83 -44.01
C THR A 718 -20.78 -4.39 -44.50
N TRP A 719 -20.07 -4.04 -45.52
CA TRP A 719 -20.07 -2.72 -46.14
C TRP A 719 -21.00 -2.63 -47.34
N GLU A 720 -21.31 -1.41 -47.78
CA GLU A 720 -22.19 -1.19 -48.95
C GLU A 720 -21.67 -1.80 -50.24
N ASP A 721 -20.35 -1.95 -50.41
CA ASP A 721 -19.69 -2.62 -51.52
C ASP A 721 -19.73 -4.14 -51.46
N GLY A 722 -20.38 -4.72 -50.44
CA GLY A 722 -20.47 -6.16 -50.21
C GLY A 722 -19.23 -6.80 -49.59
N SER A 723 -18.19 -6.04 -49.29
CA SER A 723 -17.00 -6.55 -48.56
C SER A 723 -17.31 -6.68 -47.06
N ASN A 724 -16.59 -7.59 -46.40
CA ASN A 724 -16.75 -7.85 -44.96
C ASN A 724 -15.44 -7.62 -44.23
N ASP A 725 -15.53 -7.01 -43.05
CA ASP A 725 -14.50 -7.01 -42.04
C ASP A 725 -14.89 -7.93 -40.90
N ILE A 726 -13.98 -8.80 -40.47
CA ILE A 726 -14.23 -9.75 -39.39
C ILE A 726 -13.36 -9.41 -38.22
N ILE A 727 -13.99 -9.09 -37.07
CA ILE A 727 -13.33 -8.77 -35.81
C ILE A 727 -13.53 -9.95 -34.87
N ILE A 728 -12.43 -10.49 -34.33
CA ILE A 728 -12.47 -11.65 -33.44
C ILE A 728 -11.83 -11.25 -32.11
N LYS A 729 -12.52 -11.56 -31.00
CA LYS A 729 -12.03 -11.37 -29.63
C LYS A 729 -12.25 -12.64 -28.81
N LYS A 730 -11.21 -13.10 -28.13
CA LYS A 730 -11.32 -14.15 -27.13
C LYS A 730 -11.81 -13.50 -25.83
N ILE A 731 -12.88 -14.04 -25.27
CA ILE A 731 -13.48 -13.62 -23.99
C ILE A 731 -13.23 -14.72 -22.96
N GLU A 732 -12.66 -14.38 -21.84
CA GLU A 732 -12.45 -15.28 -20.71
C GLU A 732 -13.46 -14.91 -19.62
N VAL A 733 -14.31 -15.88 -19.24
CA VAL A 733 -15.32 -15.71 -18.17
C VAL A 733 -14.80 -16.39 -16.94
N GLU A 734 -14.64 -15.63 -15.87
CA GLU A 734 -14.26 -16.14 -14.55
C GLU A 734 -15.53 -16.57 -13.79
N GLU A 735 -15.46 -17.71 -13.08
CA GLU A 735 -16.59 -18.29 -12.31
C GLU A 735 -16.96 -17.47 -11.07
#